data_611549e70051a5040cd10a26a9431214
#
_entry.id   611549e70051a5040cd10a26a9431214
#
_cell.length_a   1.000
_cell.length_b   1.000
_cell.length_c   1.000
_cell.angle_alpha   90.00
_cell.angle_beta   90.00
_cell.angle_gamma   90.00
#
_symmetry.space_group_name_H-M   'P 1'
#
loop_
_entity.id
_entity.type
_entity.pdbx_description
1 polymer ?
#
loop_
_entity_poly.entity_id
_entity_poly.type
_entity_poly.pdbx_seq_one_letter_code
_entity_poly.pdbx_strand_id
1 'polypeptide(L)'
;MKRPERSCKVRRFAGKTDPDNSSLWLPLWMHLWDTAGIMRFLVQQWLPESVRRNLDLDEELLTRTVVFLGWVHDIGKITLAFAGPIMSLLPEAKQRLEEDTELRWNEQKKKFSHHALAGEAILRELGCPEGLASVVGAHHGKPQEANNVLDQLEDGVYETNYWPKGRKTFWWSCWQELFDHALQESGFSDVKELPELSVPTELLLTGLLIMADWIASNPRYFPLIPVEELGDESLYPARVERAWQKFAPTLPWEVQEAAADPAEFRERFGFFPNEVQQAMLEAVNNAQEPGIFILEAQMGVGKTEAALAAAEVLAQRCGEGGIFFGLPTQATANGIFGRLLDWAQKQSDGLEHSIRLAHGMAQLNTDYLKLQQEPVPVEDDADDPEERVTVHQWFQGSKQALLANFVIGTVDQLLMAALQQKHVMLRHLGLAGKVVVIDECHAYDAYMNCYLDRALNWLGEYRVPVILLSATLPAKRRTELVTAYLNRKMLPDAPWKTCRGYPLLTWTDGKQVQQTGIPLHTPPRRVTMESLTEEHLPEMLQNALREGGCAGVIVNTVRKAQDLAARLREELPEFEVLVFHAQFLMPDRAEKEQRLMERIGKRSTPAQRDRLIVVGTQVLEQSLDIDFDYMITELCPMDLLLQRIGRLHRHPGRARPQPVQEARCAVLDTGTEEFDEGSAAIYGEWLLGRTRKLLPKELQLPGDIARLVQDTYGWEPDCLPADPQSTAARGTYELEQAKKQRSAKAFAILSPRACGDALDDWMNEVGATSDAGARAAVRDGDPSIEVLVVMQDSSGNVRFLPGEGEAAGPCVAVDQSPQPEEALRIARQRLRLPGYFSKRWSVQQTIDALEAETRKHFAAWRLSPLLRGELVLLLDERRTAHLAGQVLHYDRENGLTYQKEDEDGDDGV
;
A
#
# COMPACT_ATOMS: atom_id res chain seq x y z
N MET A 1 -32.58 35.23 -17.14
CA MET A 1 -31.57 36.10 -17.78
C MET A 1 -31.00 35.38 -19.01
N LYS A 2 -30.76 36.06 -20.15
CA LYS A 2 -30.04 35.43 -21.27
C LYS A 2 -28.62 35.16 -20.79
N ARG A 3 -28.13 33.94 -21.00
CA ARG A 3 -26.70 33.60 -20.74
C ARG A 3 -25.82 34.58 -21.52
N PRO A 4 -24.79 35.19 -20.94
CA PRO A 4 -23.87 36.03 -21.71
C PRO A 4 -23.14 35.10 -22.69
N GLU A 5 -23.14 35.47 -23.97
CA GLU A 5 -22.30 34.78 -24.96
C GLU A 5 -20.82 35.01 -24.57
N ARG A 6 -20.03 33.94 -24.47
CA ARG A 6 -18.60 34.06 -24.28
C ARG A 6 -18.00 34.84 -25.45
N SER A 7 -17.03 35.68 -25.13
CA SER A 7 -16.35 36.41 -26.19
C SER A 7 -15.61 35.44 -27.13
N CYS A 8 -15.54 35.76 -28.39
CA CYS A 8 -14.77 35.00 -29.39
C CYS A 8 -13.31 34.78 -28.96
N LYS A 9 -12.78 35.64 -28.10
CA LYS A 9 -11.37 35.62 -27.66
C LYS A 9 -11.08 34.47 -26.72
N VAL A 10 -11.90 34.25 -25.67
CA VAL A 10 -11.71 33.16 -24.71
C VAL A 10 -11.92 31.79 -25.36
N ARG A 11 -12.84 31.70 -26.33
CA ARG A 11 -13.09 30.44 -27.07
C ARG A 11 -11.93 29.93 -27.91
N ARG A 12 -10.92 30.76 -28.19
CA ARG A 12 -9.81 30.46 -29.10
C ARG A 12 -8.56 29.95 -28.42
N PHE A 13 -8.52 29.96 -27.08
CA PHE A 13 -7.40 29.34 -26.36
C PHE A 13 -7.50 27.83 -26.40
N ALA A 14 -6.35 27.17 -26.62
CA ALA A 14 -6.27 25.72 -26.65
C ALA A 14 -6.15 25.17 -25.22
N GLY A 15 -7.01 24.20 -24.89
CA GLY A 15 -6.87 23.37 -23.68
C GLY A 15 -5.95 22.17 -23.92
N LYS A 16 -6.13 21.50 -25.08
CA LYS A 16 -5.37 20.30 -25.48
C LYS A 16 -5.12 20.22 -26.98
N THR A 17 -4.09 19.47 -27.35
CA THR A 17 -3.73 19.15 -28.74
C THR A 17 -3.47 17.66 -28.85
N ASP A 18 -3.66 17.10 -30.05
CA ASP A 18 -3.19 15.78 -30.37
C ASP A 18 -1.70 15.88 -30.75
N PRO A 19 -0.79 15.13 -30.11
CA PRO A 19 0.64 15.17 -30.41
C PRO A 19 0.97 14.67 -31.81
N ASP A 20 0.13 13.79 -32.38
CA ASP A 20 0.35 13.15 -33.69
C ASP A 20 -0.50 13.78 -34.81
N ASN A 21 -1.48 14.61 -34.45
CA ASN A 21 -2.41 15.20 -35.43
C ASN A 21 -2.77 16.66 -35.11
N SER A 22 -2.07 17.61 -35.75
CA SER A 22 -2.30 19.05 -35.55
C SER A 22 -3.65 19.58 -36.09
N SER A 23 -4.45 18.76 -36.77
CA SER A 23 -5.80 19.13 -37.19
C SER A 23 -6.87 18.89 -36.11
N LEU A 24 -6.49 18.32 -34.97
CA LEU A 24 -7.38 18.05 -33.85
C LEU A 24 -6.95 18.82 -32.60
N TRP A 25 -7.92 19.36 -31.89
CA TRP A 25 -7.71 20.09 -30.67
C TRP A 25 -8.91 20.02 -29.73
N LEU A 26 -8.73 20.51 -28.50
CA LEU A 26 -9.81 20.79 -27.57
C LEU A 26 -9.70 22.27 -27.14
N PRO A 27 -10.68 23.13 -27.45
CA PRO A 27 -10.70 24.49 -26.91
C PRO A 27 -10.70 24.47 -25.39
N LEU A 28 -9.99 25.43 -24.75
CA LEU A 28 -9.86 25.50 -23.30
C LEU A 28 -11.23 25.53 -22.60
N TRP A 29 -12.14 26.34 -23.07
CA TRP A 29 -13.47 26.47 -22.47
C TRP A 29 -14.26 25.16 -22.49
N MET A 30 -14.06 24.30 -23.50
CA MET A 30 -14.64 22.96 -23.57
C MET A 30 -14.05 22.05 -22.51
N HIS A 31 -12.74 22.03 -22.39
CA HIS A 31 -12.06 21.25 -21.37
C HIS A 31 -12.48 21.64 -19.94
N LEU A 32 -12.63 22.95 -19.68
CA LEU A 32 -13.09 23.44 -18.38
C LEU A 32 -14.54 23.00 -18.09
N TRP A 33 -15.41 23.06 -19.08
CA TRP A 33 -16.78 22.57 -18.94
C TRP A 33 -16.83 21.05 -18.73
N ASP A 34 -16.06 20.29 -19.52
CA ASP A 34 -15.95 18.84 -19.38
C ASP A 34 -15.53 18.49 -17.94
N THR A 35 -14.51 19.15 -17.40
CA THR A 35 -14.02 18.95 -16.03
C THR A 35 -15.07 19.35 -15.00
N ALA A 36 -15.73 20.50 -15.13
CA ALA A 36 -16.77 20.95 -14.22
C ALA A 36 -17.98 19.99 -14.19
N GLY A 37 -18.35 19.45 -15.36
CA GLY A 37 -19.41 18.44 -15.45
C GLY A 37 -19.05 17.13 -14.76
N ILE A 38 -17.82 16.65 -14.96
CA ILE A 38 -17.34 15.45 -14.27
C ILE A 38 -17.22 15.68 -12.76
N MET A 39 -16.72 16.82 -12.29
CA MET A 39 -16.68 17.19 -10.87
C MET A 39 -18.06 17.08 -10.23
N ARG A 40 -19.09 17.61 -10.90
CA ARG A 40 -20.48 17.52 -10.43
C ARG A 40 -20.93 16.07 -10.30
N PHE A 41 -20.71 15.24 -11.33
CA PHE A 41 -21.10 13.82 -11.29
C PHE A 41 -20.34 13.03 -10.22
N LEU A 42 -19.04 13.29 -10.04
CA LEU A 42 -18.24 12.66 -8.99
C LEU A 42 -18.82 12.92 -7.60
N VAL A 43 -19.20 14.17 -7.30
CA VAL A 43 -19.79 14.52 -5.99
C VAL A 43 -21.19 13.93 -5.83
N GLN A 44 -22.02 14.00 -6.86
CA GLN A 44 -23.41 13.57 -6.76
C GLN A 44 -23.61 12.06 -6.78
N GLN A 45 -22.75 11.31 -7.46
CA GLN A 45 -22.97 9.88 -7.71
C GLN A 45 -21.86 8.97 -7.21
N TRP A 46 -20.59 9.43 -7.19
CA TRP A 46 -19.44 8.57 -6.90
C TRP A 46 -18.86 8.79 -5.49
N LEU A 47 -18.96 10.00 -4.94
CA LEU A 47 -18.38 10.31 -3.63
C LEU A 47 -19.27 9.69 -2.52
N PRO A 48 -18.71 8.87 -1.59
CA PRO A 48 -19.46 8.29 -0.49
C PRO A 48 -20.14 9.34 0.41
N GLU A 49 -21.26 8.96 1.03
CA GLU A 49 -22.01 9.84 1.93
C GLU A 49 -21.16 10.33 3.10
N SER A 50 -20.31 9.43 3.67
CA SER A 50 -19.39 9.77 4.75
C SER A 50 -18.47 10.94 4.38
N VAL A 51 -17.90 10.93 3.17
CA VAL A 51 -17.01 12.00 2.70
C VAL A 51 -17.79 13.29 2.52
N ARG A 52 -18.96 13.27 1.83
CA ARG A 52 -19.78 14.46 1.63
C ARG A 52 -20.18 15.12 2.95
N ARG A 53 -20.55 14.32 3.95
CA ARG A 53 -20.96 14.81 5.28
C ARG A 53 -19.81 15.37 6.12
N ASN A 54 -18.58 14.87 5.91
CA ASN A 54 -17.41 15.28 6.68
C ASN A 54 -16.62 16.45 6.07
N LEU A 55 -16.97 16.88 4.85
CA LEU A 55 -16.49 18.14 4.29
C LEU A 55 -17.16 19.33 5.00
N ASP A 56 -16.45 20.46 5.13
CA ASP A 56 -16.91 21.66 5.83
C ASP A 56 -17.98 22.44 5.03
N LEU A 57 -18.62 21.81 4.05
CA LEU A 57 -19.57 22.38 3.11
C LEU A 57 -20.88 21.58 3.13
N ASP A 58 -22.02 22.26 3.09
CA ASP A 58 -23.27 21.57 2.80
C ASP A 58 -23.30 21.07 1.34
N GLU A 59 -24.25 20.18 1.03
CA GLU A 59 -24.30 19.48 -0.26
C GLU A 59 -24.48 20.44 -1.45
N GLU A 60 -25.27 21.50 -1.29
CA GLU A 60 -25.51 22.51 -2.33
C GLU A 60 -24.23 23.31 -2.56
N LEU A 61 -23.64 23.84 -1.50
CA LEU A 61 -22.41 24.62 -1.55
C LEU A 61 -21.23 23.78 -2.07
N LEU A 62 -21.12 22.52 -1.66
CA LEU A 62 -20.13 21.58 -2.17
C LEU A 62 -20.26 21.43 -3.68
N THR A 63 -21.48 21.15 -4.18
CA THR A 63 -21.74 21.00 -5.62
C THR A 63 -21.36 22.26 -6.40
N ARG A 64 -21.73 23.44 -5.89
CA ARG A 64 -21.37 24.72 -6.49
C ARG A 64 -19.87 24.95 -6.51
N THR A 65 -19.20 24.66 -5.41
CA THR A 65 -17.74 24.82 -5.25
C THR A 65 -16.95 23.93 -6.20
N VAL A 66 -17.33 22.66 -6.34
CA VAL A 66 -16.61 21.76 -7.26
C VAL A 66 -16.83 22.10 -8.73
N VAL A 67 -18.01 22.60 -9.09
CA VAL A 67 -18.29 23.12 -10.44
C VAL A 67 -17.41 24.35 -10.72
N PHE A 68 -17.31 25.27 -9.76
CA PHE A 68 -16.42 26.43 -9.86
C PHE A 68 -14.96 26.00 -10.06
N LEU A 69 -14.43 25.09 -9.22
CA LEU A 69 -13.06 24.56 -9.35
C LEU A 69 -12.81 23.94 -10.73
N GLY A 70 -13.75 23.14 -11.24
CA GLY A 70 -13.66 22.58 -12.59
C GLY A 70 -13.58 23.63 -13.69
N TRP A 71 -14.29 24.77 -13.53
CA TRP A 71 -14.25 25.87 -14.48
C TRP A 71 -12.95 26.69 -14.45
N VAL A 72 -12.26 26.76 -13.33
CA VAL A 72 -11.08 27.63 -13.17
C VAL A 72 -9.75 26.88 -13.11
N HIS A 73 -9.73 25.53 -13.02
CA HIS A 73 -8.51 24.77 -12.74
C HIS A 73 -7.37 25.04 -13.73
N ASP A 74 -7.70 25.30 -14.96
CA ASP A 74 -6.76 25.52 -16.04
C ASP A 74 -6.72 26.99 -16.53
N ILE A 75 -7.18 27.96 -15.71
CA ILE A 75 -7.15 29.40 -16.05
C ILE A 75 -5.73 29.86 -16.40
N GLY A 76 -4.72 29.28 -15.79
CA GLY A 76 -3.31 29.56 -16.07
C GLY A 76 -2.84 29.19 -17.49
N LYS A 77 -3.64 28.43 -18.25
CA LYS A 77 -3.41 28.22 -19.68
C LYS A 77 -3.64 29.47 -20.54
N ILE A 78 -4.36 30.46 -20.00
CA ILE A 78 -4.48 31.79 -20.59
C ILE A 78 -3.28 32.66 -20.17
N THR A 79 -2.07 32.23 -20.47
CA THR A 79 -0.82 32.93 -20.25
C THR A 79 0.06 32.82 -21.48
N LEU A 80 0.93 33.80 -21.72
CA LEU A 80 1.84 33.76 -22.84
C LEU A 80 2.81 32.56 -22.78
N ALA A 81 3.22 32.20 -21.55
CA ALA A 81 4.13 31.08 -21.30
C ALA A 81 3.54 29.72 -21.74
N PHE A 82 2.23 29.54 -21.58
CA PHE A 82 1.53 28.30 -21.99
C PHE A 82 0.94 28.42 -23.39
N ALA A 83 0.15 29.45 -23.66
CA ALA A 83 -0.55 29.61 -24.94
C ALA A 83 0.43 29.76 -26.13
N GLY A 84 1.59 30.42 -25.96
CA GLY A 84 2.60 30.58 -27.01
C GLY A 84 3.09 29.25 -27.59
N PRO A 85 3.68 28.38 -26.81
CA PRO A 85 4.13 27.05 -27.28
C PRO A 85 3.02 26.19 -27.85
N ILE A 86 1.85 26.09 -27.21
CA ILE A 86 0.76 25.21 -27.66
C ILE A 86 0.14 25.70 -28.97
N MET A 87 -0.03 27.01 -29.11
CA MET A 87 -0.55 27.61 -30.37
C MET A 87 0.46 27.52 -31.52
N SER A 88 1.74 27.35 -31.24
CA SER A 88 2.75 27.09 -32.28
C SER A 88 2.60 25.70 -32.92
N LEU A 89 1.95 24.75 -32.19
CA LEU A 89 1.60 23.41 -32.71
C LEU A 89 0.31 23.42 -33.56
N LEU A 90 -0.47 24.52 -33.48
CA LEU A 90 -1.78 24.67 -34.13
C LEU A 90 -1.80 25.93 -34.99
N PRO A 91 -1.17 25.94 -36.20
CA PRO A 91 -1.01 27.14 -37.02
C PRO A 91 -2.32 27.86 -37.35
N GLU A 92 -3.39 27.12 -37.64
CA GLU A 92 -4.69 27.71 -37.97
C GLU A 92 -5.38 28.36 -36.77
N ALA A 93 -5.31 27.74 -35.60
CA ALA A 93 -5.83 28.32 -34.36
C ALA A 93 -5.01 29.57 -33.97
N LYS A 94 -3.69 29.51 -34.14
CA LYS A 94 -2.78 30.64 -33.89
C LYS A 94 -3.15 31.82 -34.81
N GLN A 95 -3.29 31.58 -36.08
CA GLN A 95 -3.67 32.63 -37.06
C GLN A 95 -4.99 33.30 -36.69
N ARG A 96 -6.01 32.53 -36.32
CA ARG A 96 -7.30 33.08 -35.90
C ARG A 96 -7.22 33.94 -34.64
N LEU A 97 -6.39 33.49 -33.65
CA LEU A 97 -6.21 34.28 -32.44
C LEU A 97 -5.41 35.56 -32.71
N GLU A 98 -4.42 35.53 -33.59
CA GLU A 98 -3.63 36.69 -34.02
C GLU A 98 -4.44 37.71 -34.82
N GLU A 99 -5.28 37.25 -35.73
CA GLU A 99 -6.14 38.11 -36.59
C GLU A 99 -7.17 38.86 -35.72
N ASP A 100 -7.80 38.21 -34.77
CA ASP A 100 -8.84 38.82 -33.94
C ASP A 100 -8.33 39.71 -32.80
N THR A 101 -7.08 39.48 -32.38
CA THR A 101 -6.54 40.09 -31.15
C THR A 101 -5.38 41.04 -31.47
N GLU A 102 -4.93 41.10 -32.73
CA GLU A 102 -3.71 41.82 -33.13
C GLU A 102 -2.46 41.41 -32.31
N LEU A 103 -2.48 40.23 -31.74
CA LEU A 103 -1.36 39.69 -30.98
C LEU A 103 -0.28 39.16 -31.91
N ARG A 104 0.96 39.52 -31.67
CA ARG A 104 2.11 38.90 -32.29
C ARG A 104 2.95 38.21 -31.24
N TRP A 105 3.12 36.90 -31.37
CA TRP A 105 3.85 36.09 -30.43
C TRP A 105 5.32 36.09 -30.72
N ASN A 106 6.14 36.38 -29.70
CA ASN A 106 7.57 36.13 -29.77
C ASN A 106 7.84 34.78 -29.07
N GLU A 107 8.36 33.81 -29.80
CA GLU A 107 8.50 32.40 -29.35
C GLU A 107 9.62 32.16 -28.32
N GLN A 108 9.72 32.95 -27.29
CA GLN A 108 10.68 32.67 -26.21
C GLN A 108 10.11 31.57 -25.31
N LYS A 109 10.81 30.42 -25.21
CA LYS A 109 10.55 29.39 -24.19
C LYS A 109 10.73 30.00 -22.81
N LYS A 110 9.63 30.28 -22.11
CA LYS A 110 9.63 30.86 -20.78
C LYS A 110 9.53 29.74 -19.75
N LYS A 111 10.58 29.62 -18.95
CA LYS A 111 10.64 28.70 -17.82
C LYS A 111 10.03 29.38 -16.58
N PHE A 112 9.61 28.62 -15.56
CA PHE A 112 9.21 29.09 -14.22
C PHE A 112 7.76 29.58 -13.99
N SER A 113 6.87 29.56 -14.99
CA SER A 113 5.44 29.82 -14.79
C SER A 113 4.63 28.68 -15.36
N HIS A 114 4.64 27.54 -14.66
CA HIS A 114 3.78 26.40 -15.01
C HIS A 114 2.30 26.81 -14.86
N HIS A 115 1.39 26.31 -15.73
CA HIS A 115 0.01 26.79 -15.74
C HIS A 115 -0.75 26.57 -14.42
N ALA A 116 -0.43 25.54 -13.63
CA ALA A 116 -1.01 25.35 -12.31
C ALA A 116 -0.58 26.48 -11.34
N LEU A 117 0.71 26.81 -11.27
CA LEU A 117 1.24 27.92 -10.48
C LEU A 117 0.68 29.26 -10.97
N ALA A 118 0.65 29.47 -12.27
CA ALA A 118 0.08 30.67 -12.86
C ALA A 118 -1.43 30.78 -12.58
N GLY A 119 -2.15 29.67 -12.62
CA GLY A 119 -3.59 29.63 -12.31
C GLY A 119 -3.88 30.04 -10.88
N GLU A 120 -3.11 29.54 -9.93
CA GLU A 120 -3.24 29.93 -8.52
C GLU A 120 -2.97 31.42 -8.33
N ALA A 121 -1.86 31.95 -8.87
CA ALA A 121 -1.54 33.36 -8.78
C ALA A 121 -2.63 34.26 -9.40
N ILE A 122 -3.17 33.90 -10.58
CA ILE A 122 -4.26 34.60 -11.23
C ILE A 122 -5.52 34.62 -10.34
N LEU A 123 -5.89 33.48 -9.76
CA LEU A 123 -7.07 33.38 -8.91
C LEU A 123 -6.95 34.25 -7.65
N ARG A 124 -5.78 34.27 -7.00
CA ARG A 124 -5.53 35.13 -5.84
C ARG A 124 -5.65 36.61 -6.21
N GLU A 125 -5.10 37.02 -7.35
CA GLU A 125 -5.21 38.40 -7.85
C GLU A 125 -6.65 38.80 -8.22
N LEU A 126 -7.50 37.83 -8.60
CA LEU A 126 -8.93 38.04 -8.84
C LEU A 126 -9.76 37.99 -7.54
N GLY A 127 -9.14 37.85 -6.37
CA GLY A 127 -9.76 37.86 -5.05
C GLY A 127 -10.40 36.51 -4.66
N CYS A 128 -10.04 35.42 -5.31
CA CYS A 128 -10.47 34.08 -4.91
C CYS A 128 -9.88 33.71 -3.54
N PRO A 129 -10.64 33.06 -2.64
CA PRO A 129 -10.10 32.52 -1.39
C PRO A 129 -8.85 31.67 -1.61
N GLU A 130 -7.89 31.82 -0.69
CA GLU A 130 -6.57 31.21 -0.80
C GLU A 130 -6.63 29.70 -0.91
N GLY A 131 -7.48 29.04 -0.10
CA GLY A 131 -7.68 27.60 -0.14
C GLY A 131 -8.22 27.07 -1.49
N LEU A 132 -9.16 27.80 -2.12
CA LEU A 132 -9.66 27.44 -3.46
C LEU A 132 -8.59 27.63 -4.53
N ALA A 133 -7.81 28.70 -4.44
CA ALA A 133 -6.71 28.95 -5.37
C ALA A 133 -5.61 27.89 -5.25
N SER A 134 -5.27 27.46 -4.03
CA SER A 134 -4.28 26.42 -3.76
C SER A 134 -4.71 25.03 -4.27
N VAL A 135 -6.01 24.69 -4.23
CA VAL A 135 -6.56 23.48 -4.87
C VAL A 135 -6.24 23.48 -6.37
N VAL A 136 -6.44 24.63 -7.03
CA VAL A 136 -6.10 24.78 -8.46
C VAL A 136 -4.59 24.67 -8.66
N GLY A 137 -3.78 25.30 -7.83
CA GLY A 137 -2.31 25.20 -7.90
C GLY A 137 -1.79 23.77 -7.73
N ALA A 138 -2.52 22.92 -7.00
CA ALA A 138 -2.13 21.57 -6.67
C ALA A 138 -2.66 20.48 -7.64
N HIS A 139 -3.49 20.82 -8.65
CA HIS A 139 -4.19 19.81 -9.49
C HIS A 139 -3.25 18.90 -10.30
N HIS A 140 -1.97 19.21 -10.43
CA HIS A 140 -0.94 18.32 -10.98
C HIS A 140 -0.27 17.42 -9.93
N GLY A 141 -0.83 17.37 -8.72
CA GLY A 141 -0.46 16.46 -7.65
C GLY A 141 0.67 16.95 -6.73
N LYS A 142 1.07 18.21 -6.85
CA LYS A 142 2.00 18.88 -5.92
C LYS A 142 1.48 20.29 -5.64
N PRO A 143 1.22 20.67 -4.37
CA PRO A 143 0.95 22.05 -4.00
C PRO A 143 2.11 22.98 -4.38
N GLN A 144 1.81 24.24 -4.57
CA GLN A 144 2.80 25.25 -4.84
C GLN A 144 3.45 25.72 -3.53
N GLU A 145 4.57 26.41 -3.64
CA GLU A 145 5.21 27.10 -2.55
C GLU A 145 4.65 28.54 -2.49
N ALA A 146 4.23 29.00 -1.31
CA ALA A 146 3.60 30.30 -1.12
C ALA A 146 4.43 31.45 -1.73
N ASN A 147 5.73 31.45 -1.50
CA ASN A 147 6.63 32.47 -2.06
C ASN A 147 6.66 32.44 -3.59
N ASN A 148 6.64 31.24 -4.19
CA ASN A 148 6.64 31.13 -5.65
C ASN A 148 5.35 31.67 -6.25
N VAL A 149 4.21 31.52 -5.57
CA VAL A 149 2.90 32.07 -5.99
C VAL A 149 2.92 33.59 -5.92
N LEU A 150 3.38 34.14 -4.81
CA LEU A 150 3.48 35.60 -4.61
C LEU A 150 4.41 36.25 -5.65
N ASP A 151 5.55 35.65 -5.93
CA ASP A 151 6.52 36.15 -6.89
C ASP A 151 5.99 36.25 -8.33
N GLN A 152 4.93 35.49 -8.67
CA GLN A 152 4.46 35.38 -10.06
C GLN A 152 3.93 36.71 -10.63
N LEU A 153 3.20 37.48 -9.86
CA LEU A 153 2.56 38.71 -10.30
C LEU A 153 3.10 39.97 -9.61
N GLU A 154 3.88 39.81 -8.54
CA GLU A 154 4.58 40.89 -7.86
C GLU A 154 5.88 41.32 -8.63
N ASP A 155 6.26 42.57 -8.53
CA ASP A 155 7.53 43.17 -8.98
C ASP A 155 7.93 43.00 -10.45
N GLY A 156 7.05 42.50 -11.34
CA GLY A 156 7.28 42.44 -12.78
C GLY A 156 8.31 41.41 -13.22
N VAL A 157 8.86 40.57 -12.35
CA VAL A 157 9.90 39.58 -12.67
C VAL A 157 9.37 38.55 -13.67
N TYR A 158 8.16 38.01 -13.43
CA TYR A 158 7.53 37.01 -14.28
C TYR A 158 6.46 37.60 -15.22
N GLU A 159 6.18 38.90 -15.17
CA GLU A 159 5.12 39.56 -15.92
C GLU A 159 5.13 39.20 -17.42
N THR A 160 6.30 39.10 -18.04
CA THR A 160 6.43 38.71 -19.44
C THR A 160 6.08 37.27 -19.75
N ASN A 161 5.85 36.41 -18.74
CA ASN A 161 5.32 35.07 -18.90
C ASN A 161 3.80 35.08 -19.05
N TYR A 162 3.14 36.10 -18.52
CA TYR A 162 1.69 36.23 -18.52
C TYR A 162 1.15 36.93 -19.75
N TRP A 163 1.80 38.06 -20.12
CA TRP A 163 1.38 38.85 -21.29
C TRP A 163 2.58 39.52 -21.99
N PRO A 164 2.42 39.83 -23.31
CA PRO A 164 3.41 40.63 -24.01
C PRO A 164 3.44 42.06 -23.45
N LYS A 165 4.59 42.73 -23.54
CA LYS A 165 4.75 44.11 -23.07
C LYS A 165 3.69 45.05 -23.66
N GLY A 166 2.95 45.77 -22.77
CA GLY A 166 1.89 46.68 -23.13
C GLY A 166 0.55 46.02 -23.51
N ARG A 167 0.36 44.72 -23.28
CA ARG A 167 -0.89 43.97 -23.58
C ARG A 167 -1.57 43.38 -22.34
N LYS A 168 -1.25 43.85 -21.14
CA LYS A 168 -1.85 43.39 -19.87
C LYS A 168 -3.40 43.37 -19.93
N THR A 169 -4.00 44.47 -20.41
CA THR A 169 -5.46 44.65 -20.44
C THR A 169 -6.21 43.52 -21.18
N PHE A 170 -5.66 43.03 -22.29
CA PHE A 170 -6.27 41.95 -23.06
C PHE A 170 -6.31 40.65 -22.24
N TRP A 171 -5.16 40.21 -21.72
CA TRP A 171 -5.05 38.99 -20.96
C TRP A 171 -5.85 39.03 -19.66
N TRP A 172 -5.78 40.15 -18.95
CA TRP A 172 -6.57 40.42 -17.78
C TRP A 172 -8.08 40.30 -18.06
N SER A 173 -8.56 40.91 -19.17
CA SER A 173 -9.98 40.80 -19.53
C SER A 173 -10.42 39.37 -19.84
N CYS A 174 -9.53 38.54 -20.39
CA CYS A 174 -9.82 37.12 -20.61
C CYS A 174 -9.93 36.35 -19.29
N TRP A 175 -9.04 36.61 -18.32
CA TRP A 175 -9.13 36.00 -16.99
C TRP A 175 -10.42 36.41 -16.28
N GLN A 176 -10.74 37.67 -16.26
CA GLN A 176 -11.95 38.19 -15.63
C GLN A 176 -13.22 37.60 -16.28
N GLU A 177 -13.27 37.55 -17.60
CA GLU A 177 -14.40 36.94 -18.32
C GLU A 177 -14.58 35.46 -17.96
N LEU A 178 -13.49 34.69 -17.91
CA LEU A 178 -13.54 33.27 -17.53
C LEU A 178 -13.95 33.10 -16.06
N PHE A 179 -13.39 33.92 -15.18
CA PHE A 179 -13.69 33.88 -13.73
C PHE A 179 -15.15 34.25 -13.44
N ASP A 180 -15.66 35.36 -14.03
CA ASP A 180 -17.06 35.77 -13.90
C ASP A 180 -18.01 34.72 -14.44
N HIS A 181 -17.64 34.08 -15.57
CA HIS A 181 -18.38 32.98 -16.14
C HIS A 181 -18.40 31.75 -15.20
N ALA A 182 -17.25 31.41 -14.60
CA ALA A 182 -17.16 30.31 -13.62
C ALA A 182 -18.06 30.54 -12.40
N LEU A 183 -18.07 31.77 -11.85
CA LEU A 183 -18.96 32.14 -10.75
C LEU A 183 -20.45 31.95 -11.18
N GLN A 184 -20.82 32.43 -12.33
CA GLN A 184 -22.20 32.36 -12.81
C GLN A 184 -22.66 30.91 -13.07
N GLU A 185 -21.85 30.10 -13.75
CA GLU A 185 -22.20 28.70 -14.06
C GLU A 185 -22.23 27.81 -12.81
N SER A 186 -21.48 28.17 -11.77
CA SER A 186 -21.52 27.53 -10.45
C SER A 186 -22.57 28.11 -9.50
N GLY A 187 -23.29 29.16 -9.93
CA GLY A 187 -24.38 29.77 -9.17
C GLY A 187 -23.95 30.78 -8.13
N PHE A 188 -22.71 31.26 -8.14
CA PHE A 188 -22.24 32.37 -7.28
C PHE A 188 -22.48 33.70 -7.95
N SER A 189 -22.89 34.69 -7.17
CA SER A 189 -23.16 36.06 -7.68
C SER A 189 -21.95 36.98 -7.51
N ASP A 190 -21.08 36.68 -6.55
CA ASP A 190 -19.94 37.49 -6.20
C ASP A 190 -18.82 36.55 -5.67
N VAL A 191 -17.55 36.93 -5.84
CA VAL A 191 -16.38 36.21 -5.31
C VAL A 191 -16.44 36.02 -3.79
N LYS A 192 -17.10 36.95 -3.06
CA LYS A 192 -17.27 36.90 -1.60
C LYS A 192 -18.20 35.77 -1.13
N GLU A 193 -18.94 35.15 -2.05
CA GLU A 193 -19.81 33.99 -1.73
C GLU A 193 -19.03 32.66 -1.81
N LEU A 194 -17.81 32.69 -2.34
CA LEU A 194 -16.94 31.52 -2.37
C LEU A 194 -16.54 31.12 -0.93
N PRO A 195 -16.58 29.84 -0.58
CA PRO A 195 -16.27 29.40 0.77
C PRO A 195 -14.77 29.43 1.07
N GLU A 196 -14.45 29.72 2.34
CA GLU A 196 -13.15 29.38 2.89
C GLU A 196 -13.13 27.87 3.19
N LEU A 197 -12.02 27.22 2.92
CA LEU A 197 -11.86 25.78 3.09
C LEU A 197 -10.86 25.46 4.21
N SER A 198 -11.05 24.32 4.86
CA SER A 198 -9.99 23.72 5.69
C SER A 198 -9.03 22.91 4.82
N VAL A 199 -7.78 22.79 5.24
CA VAL A 199 -6.77 22.00 4.51
C VAL A 199 -7.19 20.54 4.27
N PRO A 200 -7.85 19.82 5.20
CA PRO A 200 -8.41 18.51 4.90
C PRO A 200 -9.42 18.52 3.74
N THR A 201 -10.29 19.52 3.68
CA THR A 201 -11.25 19.70 2.57
C THR A 201 -10.52 20.03 1.25
N GLU A 202 -9.54 20.92 1.28
CA GLU A 202 -8.71 21.25 0.10
C GLU A 202 -8.02 20.01 -0.49
N LEU A 203 -7.47 19.13 0.36
CA LEU A 203 -6.83 17.88 -0.06
C LEU A 203 -7.80 16.95 -0.80
N LEU A 204 -8.99 16.77 -0.26
CA LEU A 204 -10.01 15.91 -0.88
C LEU A 204 -10.52 16.51 -2.19
N LEU A 205 -10.78 17.83 -2.22
CA LEU A 205 -11.18 18.53 -3.44
C LEU A 205 -10.09 18.53 -4.52
N THR A 206 -8.83 18.64 -4.12
CA THR A 206 -7.69 18.48 -5.04
C THR A 206 -7.67 17.07 -5.63
N GLY A 207 -7.88 16.04 -4.81
CA GLY A 207 -8.00 14.67 -5.29
C GLY A 207 -9.12 14.47 -6.30
N LEU A 208 -10.29 15.04 -6.04
CA LEU A 208 -11.43 15.03 -6.95
C LEU A 208 -11.13 15.79 -8.25
N LEU A 209 -10.48 16.94 -8.17
CA LEU A 209 -10.12 17.75 -9.33
C LEU A 209 -9.09 17.03 -10.22
N ILE A 210 -8.09 16.39 -9.63
CA ILE A 210 -7.12 15.55 -10.37
C ILE A 210 -7.85 14.43 -11.10
N MET A 211 -8.78 13.75 -10.42
CA MET A 211 -9.57 12.68 -11.02
C MET A 211 -10.42 13.19 -12.18
N ALA A 212 -11.11 14.31 -11.99
CA ALA A 212 -11.96 14.91 -13.02
C ALA A 212 -11.18 15.38 -14.24
N ASP A 213 -10.04 16.07 -14.03
CA ASP A 213 -9.16 16.48 -15.13
C ASP A 213 -8.64 15.27 -15.92
N TRP A 214 -8.23 14.19 -15.26
CA TRP A 214 -7.76 12.98 -15.97
C TRP A 214 -8.86 12.32 -16.80
N ILE A 215 -10.10 12.30 -16.31
CA ILE A 215 -11.25 11.78 -17.07
C ILE A 215 -11.57 12.70 -18.24
N ALA A 216 -11.68 14.01 -17.99
CA ALA A 216 -11.96 15.02 -19.02
C ALA A 216 -10.84 15.13 -20.07
N SER A 217 -9.64 14.72 -19.71
CA SER A 217 -8.45 14.71 -20.54
C SER A 217 -8.31 13.49 -21.44
N ASN A 218 -9.13 12.47 -21.23
CA ASN A 218 -9.02 11.21 -21.97
C ASN A 218 -9.87 11.26 -23.26
N PRO A 219 -9.23 11.19 -24.46
CA PRO A 219 -9.94 11.23 -25.75
C PRO A 219 -10.97 10.11 -25.94
N ARG A 220 -10.85 9.01 -25.17
CA ARG A 220 -11.84 7.92 -25.18
C ARG A 220 -13.20 8.41 -24.68
N TYR A 221 -13.23 9.27 -23.65
CA TYR A 221 -14.46 9.82 -23.07
C TYR A 221 -14.84 11.17 -23.70
N PHE A 222 -13.83 12.03 -23.93
CA PHE A 222 -13.98 13.37 -24.45
C PHE A 222 -13.17 13.54 -25.76
N PRO A 223 -13.73 13.14 -26.93
CA PRO A 223 -13.04 13.26 -28.21
C PRO A 223 -12.64 14.70 -28.52
N LEU A 224 -11.46 14.87 -29.13
CA LEU A 224 -11.00 16.12 -29.71
C LEU A 224 -11.89 16.50 -30.89
N ILE A 225 -11.91 17.77 -31.24
CA ILE A 225 -12.66 18.29 -32.37
C ILE A 225 -11.71 18.84 -33.46
N PRO A 226 -12.16 19.01 -34.72
CA PRO A 226 -11.38 19.66 -35.76
C PRO A 226 -10.95 21.06 -35.35
N VAL A 227 -9.73 21.45 -35.72
CA VAL A 227 -9.15 22.76 -35.36
C VAL A 227 -9.93 23.94 -35.94
N GLU A 228 -10.72 23.75 -36.99
CA GLU A 228 -11.61 24.73 -37.59
C GLU A 228 -12.84 25.04 -36.70
N GLU A 229 -13.21 24.10 -35.84
CA GLU A 229 -14.37 24.22 -34.98
C GLU A 229 -14.01 24.88 -33.65
N LEU A 230 -14.92 25.71 -33.13
CA LEU A 230 -14.81 26.33 -31.77
C LEU A 230 -15.69 25.65 -30.73
N GLY A 231 -16.37 24.58 -31.09
CA GLY A 231 -17.37 23.88 -30.28
C GLY A 231 -18.74 24.54 -30.26
N ASP A 232 -19.79 23.77 -29.94
CA ASP A 232 -21.17 24.21 -29.84
C ASP A 232 -21.68 23.99 -28.42
N GLU A 233 -22.04 25.09 -27.73
CA GLU A 233 -22.52 25.04 -26.33
C GLU A 233 -23.84 24.28 -26.20
N SER A 234 -24.70 24.23 -27.24
CA SER A 234 -25.96 23.52 -27.18
C SER A 234 -25.83 22.01 -27.05
N LEU A 235 -24.72 21.44 -27.49
CA LEU A 235 -24.44 20.01 -27.47
C LEU A 235 -23.78 19.53 -26.14
N TYR A 236 -23.43 20.49 -25.29
CA TYR A 236 -22.56 20.23 -24.15
C TYR A 236 -23.16 19.39 -23.02
N PRO A 237 -24.38 19.60 -22.55
CA PRO A 237 -24.95 18.75 -21.51
C PRO A 237 -24.93 17.27 -21.91
N ALA A 238 -25.30 16.98 -23.16
CA ALA A 238 -25.31 15.63 -23.71
C ALA A 238 -23.89 15.04 -23.91
N ARG A 239 -22.85 15.88 -24.11
CA ARG A 239 -21.46 15.45 -24.21
C ARG A 239 -20.94 14.92 -22.88
N VAL A 240 -21.13 15.67 -21.81
CA VAL A 240 -20.68 15.29 -20.45
C VAL A 240 -21.44 14.06 -19.97
N GLU A 241 -22.76 14.00 -20.20
CA GLU A 241 -23.58 12.86 -19.81
C GLU A 241 -23.16 11.57 -20.52
N ARG A 242 -22.93 11.62 -21.84
CA ARG A 242 -22.41 10.47 -22.62
C ARG A 242 -21.03 10.04 -22.13
N ALA A 243 -20.15 10.98 -21.79
CA ALA A 243 -18.83 10.68 -21.25
C ALA A 243 -18.92 9.97 -19.91
N TRP A 244 -19.82 10.44 -19.02
CA TRP A 244 -20.06 9.81 -17.72
C TRP A 244 -20.61 8.39 -17.86
N GLN A 245 -21.62 8.20 -18.71
CA GLN A 245 -22.17 6.87 -19.00
C GLN A 245 -21.12 5.93 -19.59
N LYS A 246 -20.21 6.43 -20.45
CA LYS A 246 -19.11 5.64 -21.03
C LYS A 246 -17.99 5.37 -20.02
N PHE A 247 -17.75 6.27 -19.08
CA PHE A 247 -16.81 6.08 -17.98
C PHE A 247 -17.33 5.01 -17.02
N ALA A 248 -18.64 4.99 -16.76
CA ALA A 248 -19.38 4.02 -15.94
C ALA A 248 -18.60 3.62 -14.68
N PRO A 249 -18.31 4.56 -13.75
CA PRO A 249 -17.59 4.21 -12.53
C PRO A 249 -18.44 3.30 -11.67
N THR A 250 -17.79 2.37 -10.97
CA THR A 250 -18.48 1.63 -9.91
C THR A 250 -18.91 2.60 -8.81
N LEU A 251 -20.17 2.50 -8.43
CA LEU A 251 -20.76 3.37 -7.40
C LEU A 251 -20.27 2.98 -6.00
N PRO A 252 -20.39 3.85 -4.99
CA PRO A 252 -20.07 3.50 -3.62
C PRO A 252 -20.84 2.27 -3.16
N TRP A 253 -20.19 1.41 -2.40
CA TRP A 253 -20.83 0.27 -1.78
C TRP A 253 -21.83 0.71 -0.71
N GLU A 254 -23.07 0.25 -0.83
CA GLU A 254 -24.15 0.49 0.13
C GLU A 254 -24.51 -0.83 0.82
N VAL A 255 -24.19 -0.95 2.09
CA VAL A 255 -24.52 -2.16 2.86
C VAL A 255 -26.01 -2.22 3.13
N GLN A 256 -26.69 -3.14 2.47
CA GLN A 256 -28.14 -3.36 2.68
C GLN A 256 -28.38 -4.14 3.98
N GLU A 257 -27.67 -5.25 4.18
CA GLU A 257 -27.78 -6.12 5.35
C GLU A 257 -26.38 -6.38 5.91
N ALA A 258 -26.07 -5.75 7.04
CA ALA A 258 -24.80 -5.97 7.73
C ALA A 258 -24.88 -7.22 8.60
N ALA A 259 -23.76 -7.93 8.76
CA ALA A 259 -23.65 -9.04 9.71
C ALA A 259 -23.58 -8.52 11.17
N ALA A 260 -24.63 -7.84 11.62
CA ALA A 260 -24.70 -7.09 12.86
C ALA A 260 -25.05 -7.93 14.09
N ASP A 261 -25.69 -9.07 13.89
CA ASP A 261 -26.09 -9.99 14.96
C ASP A 261 -25.55 -11.41 14.72
N PRO A 262 -25.64 -12.35 15.71
CA PRO A 262 -25.13 -13.71 15.56
C PRO A 262 -25.78 -14.53 14.45
N ALA A 263 -27.03 -14.26 14.06
CA ALA A 263 -27.72 -15.00 13.02
C ALA A 263 -27.26 -14.54 11.64
N GLU A 264 -27.18 -13.23 11.42
CA GLU A 264 -26.66 -12.59 10.21
C GLU A 264 -25.18 -12.93 10.01
N PHE A 265 -24.39 -12.92 11.09
CA PHE A 265 -22.99 -13.37 11.06
C PHE A 265 -22.86 -14.80 10.56
N ARG A 266 -23.73 -15.73 11.09
CA ARG A 266 -23.74 -17.12 10.64
C ARG A 266 -24.11 -17.24 9.16
N GLU A 267 -25.07 -16.48 8.70
CA GLU A 267 -25.45 -16.47 7.28
C GLU A 267 -24.29 -16.01 6.39
N ARG A 268 -23.58 -14.96 6.79
CA ARG A 268 -22.43 -14.40 6.06
C ARG A 268 -21.22 -15.33 6.03
N PHE A 269 -20.86 -15.91 7.17
CA PHE A 269 -19.61 -16.67 7.34
C PHE A 269 -19.77 -18.18 7.46
N GLY A 270 -21.01 -18.70 7.63
CA GLY A 270 -21.32 -20.14 7.70
C GLY A 270 -21.17 -20.75 9.11
N PHE A 271 -20.87 -19.96 10.14
CA PHE A 271 -20.74 -20.39 11.54
C PHE A 271 -21.13 -19.26 12.51
N PHE A 272 -21.52 -19.61 13.74
CA PHE A 272 -21.85 -18.63 14.77
C PHE A 272 -20.59 -17.89 15.28
N PRO A 273 -20.70 -16.60 15.62
CA PRO A 273 -19.56 -15.85 16.16
C PRO A 273 -19.13 -16.42 17.51
N ASN A 274 -17.80 -16.50 17.70
CA ASN A 274 -17.19 -16.79 18.99
C ASN A 274 -17.15 -15.52 19.87
N GLU A 275 -16.63 -15.66 21.11
CA GLU A 275 -16.59 -14.57 22.08
C GLU A 275 -15.84 -13.32 21.58
N VAL A 276 -14.76 -13.51 20.82
CA VAL A 276 -13.96 -12.41 20.26
C VAL A 276 -14.72 -11.67 19.16
N GLN A 277 -15.37 -12.41 18.28
CA GLN A 277 -16.18 -11.89 17.19
C GLN A 277 -17.43 -11.19 17.72
N GLN A 278 -18.09 -11.78 18.74
CA GLN A 278 -19.25 -11.17 19.39
C GLN A 278 -18.89 -9.86 20.10
N ALA A 279 -17.79 -9.83 20.86
CA ALA A 279 -17.34 -8.58 21.52
C ALA A 279 -17.06 -7.46 20.50
N MET A 280 -16.52 -7.79 19.34
CA MET A 280 -16.30 -6.82 18.27
C MET A 280 -17.62 -6.28 17.70
N LEU A 281 -18.59 -7.17 17.42
CA LEU A 281 -19.92 -6.78 16.97
C LEU A 281 -20.65 -5.91 17.99
N GLU A 282 -20.61 -6.26 19.27
CA GLU A 282 -21.20 -5.45 20.34
C GLU A 282 -20.58 -4.04 20.39
N ALA A 283 -19.26 -3.94 20.25
CA ALA A 283 -18.56 -2.64 20.26
C ALA A 283 -18.99 -1.75 19.10
N VAL A 284 -18.97 -2.27 17.85
CA VAL A 284 -19.33 -1.46 16.67
C VAL A 284 -20.83 -1.13 16.63
N ASN A 285 -21.69 -1.99 17.15
CA ASN A 285 -23.13 -1.72 17.27
C ASN A 285 -23.43 -0.65 18.33
N ASN A 286 -22.65 -0.55 19.38
CA ASN A 286 -22.84 0.42 20.46
C ASN A 286 -22.14 1.76 20.24
N ALA A 287 -21.11 1.82 19.39
CA ALA A 287 -20.40 3.06 19.11
C ALA A 287 -21.33 4.08 18.44
N GLN A 288 -21.35 5.32 18.93
CA GLN A 288 -22.19 6.41 18.43
C GLN A 288 -21.50 7.22 17.32
N GLU A 289 -20.16 7.21 17.32
CA GLU A 289 -19.30 7.98 16.43
C GLU A 289 -18.31 7.06 15.72
N PRO A 290 -17.87 7.39 14.49
CA PRO A 290 -16.73 6.73 13.87
C PRO A 290 -15.51 6.77 14.78
N GLY A 291 -14.73 5.70 14.80
CA GLY A 291 -13.63 5.57 15.74
C GLY A 291 -12.55 4.60 15.30
N ILE A 292 -11.54 4.44 16.16
CA ILE A 292 -10.54 3.38 16.03
C ILE A 292 -10.90 2.23 16.96
N PHE A 293 -10.87 1.00 16.42
CA PHE A 293 -11.14 -0.26 17.12
C PHE A 293 -9.88 -1.11 17.10
N ILE A 294 -9.28 -1.39 18.25
CA ILE A 294 -8.05 -2.18 18.40
C ILE A 294 -8.39 -3.51 19.04
N LEU A 295 -8.35 -4.59 18.26
CA LEU A 295 -8.60 -5.95 18.72
C LEU A 295 -7.28 -6.69 18.96
N GLU A 296 -6.98 -6.96 20.21
CA GLU A 296 -5.83 -7.73 20.67
C GLU A 296 -6.28 -9.15 20.99
N ALA A 297 -5.99 -10.12 20.11
CA ALA A 297 -6.36 -11.51 20.32
C ALA A 297 -5.40 -12.46 19.60
N GLN A 298 -5.21 -13.66 20.15
CA GLN A 298 -4.29 -14.65 19.59
C GLN A 298 -4.58 -14.99 18.11
N MET A 299 -3.58 -15.54 17.44
CA MET A 299 -3.74 -15.97 16.05
C MET A 299 -4.74 -17.15 15.96
N GLY A 300 -5.51 -17.19 14.87
CA GLY A 300 -6.45 -18.28 14.59
C GLY A 300 -7.81 -18.21 15.29
N VAL A 301 -8.11 -17.14 16.04
CA VAL A 301 -9.43 -16.95 16.68
C VAL A 301 -10.48 -16.29 15.77
N GLY A 302 -10.20 -16.13 14.47
CA GLY A 302 -11.15 -15.53 13.53
C GLY A 302 -11.21 -14.00 13.59
N LYS A 303 -10.07 -13.32 13.83
CA LYS A 303 -9.96 -11.83 13.81
C LYS A 303 -10.38 -11.24 12.47
N THR A 304 -10.07 -11.92 11.37
CA THR A 304 -10.42 -11.46 10.01
C THR A 304 -11.93 -11.38 9.82
N GLU A 305 -12.67 -12.42 10.19
CA GLU A 305 -14.13 -12.44 10.10
C GLU A 305 -14.77 -11.42 11.05
N ALA A 306 -14.18 -11.23 12.26
CA ALA A 306 -14.61 -10.18 13.18
C ALA A 306 -14.46 -8.79 12.55
N ALA A 307 -13.33 -8.54 11.87
CA ALA A 307 -13.06 -7.25 11.21
C ALA A 307 -13.96 -7.01 10.00
N LEU A 308 -14.24 -8.05 9.19
CA LEU A 308 -15.12 -7.91 8.03
C LEU A 308 -16.58 -7.63 8.46
N ALA A 309 -17.11 -8.39 9.43
CA ALA A 309 -18.44 -8.13 9.98
C ALA A 309 -18.54 -6.72 10.61
N ALA A 310 -17.54 -6.32 11.39
CA ALA A 310 -17.46 -4.98 11.95
C ALA A 310 -17.39 -3.90 10.87
N ALA A 311 -16.66 -4.16 9.77
CA ALA A 311 -16.57 -3.24 8.65
C ALA A 311 -17.91 -3.07 7.92
N GLU A 312 -18.71 -4.14 7.77
CA GLU A 312 -20.08 -4.03 7.23
C GLU A 312 -20.94 -3.10 8.11
N VAL A 313 -20.95 -3.33 9.43
CA VAL A 313 -21.72 -2.51 10.38
C VAL A 313 -21.26 -1.05 10.35
N LEU A 314 -19.95 -0.80 10.36
CA LEU A 314 -19.40 0.55 10.32
C LEU A 314 -19.69 1.24 8.99
N ALA A 315 -19.55 0.53 7.86
CA ALA A 315 -19.87 1.09 6.54
C ALA A 315 -21.34 1.51 6.46
N GLN A 316 -22.27 0.66 6.88
CA GLN A 316 -23.70 0.96 6.92
C GLN A 316 -24.00 2.17 7.80
N ARG A 317 -23.43 2.24 8.99
CA ARG A 317 -23.71 3.31 9.96
C ARG A 317 -23.06 4.64 9.62
N CYS A 318 -21.86 4.60 9.04
CA CYS A 318 -21.09 5.80 8.72
C CYS A 318 -21.31 6.29 7.28
N GLY A 319 -21.92 5.47 6.40
CA GLY A 319 -22.09 5.80 4.97
C GLY A 319 -20.79 5.68 4.19
N GLU A 320 -19.91 4.70 4.56
CA GLU A 320 -18.68 4.44 3.85
C GLU A 320 -18.95 3.65 2.56
N GLY A 321 -18.25 4.02 1.48
CA GLY A 321 -18.44 3.43 0.16
C GLY A 321 -17.50 2.28 -0.19
N GLY A 322 -16.79 1.71 0.80
CA GLY A 322 -15.87 0.60 0.57
C GLY A 322 -15.00 0.21 1.75
N ILE A 323 -14.04 -0.68 1.50
CA ILE A 323 -13.08 -1.17 2.50
C ILE A 323 -11.66 -1.11 1.94
N PHE A 324 -10.72 -0.70 2.78
CA PHE A 324 -9.29 -0.96 2.60
C PHE A 324 -8.83 -2.01 3.61
N PHE A 325 -8.29 -3.14 3.13
CA PHE A 325 -7.74 -4.20 3.97
C PHE A 325 -6.22 -4.27 3.80
N GLY A 326 -5.49 -3.74 4.77
CA GLY A 326 -4.02 -3.63 4.80
C GLY A 326 -3.37 -4.80 5.52
N LEU A 327 -2.47 -5.50 4.84
CA LEU A 327 -1.74 -6.67 5.32
C LEU A 327 -0.23 -6.40 5.39
N PRO A 328 0.52 -7.08 6.27
CA PRO A 328 1.93 -6.78 6.47
C PRO A 328 2.83 -7.11 5.26
N THR A 329 2.45 -8.11 4.46
CA THR A 329 3.25 -8.58 3.33
C THR A 329 2.40 -8.91 2.10
N GLN A 330 3.03 -8.93 0.92
CA GLN A 330 2.39 -9.33 -0.33
C GLN A 330 1.93 -10.80 -0.31
N ALA A 331 2.70 -11.68 0.35
CA ALA A 331 2.34 -13.09 0.50
C ALA A 331 1.05 -13.27 1.32
N THR A 332 0.91 -12.52 2.44
CA THR A 332 -0.34 -12.47 3.21
C THR A 332 -1.51 -11.95 2.40
N ALA A 333 -1.28 -10.90 1.61
CA ALA A 333 -2.31 -10.31 0.75
C ALA A 333 -2.79 -11.31 -0.31
N ASN A 334 -1.88 -12.03 -0.96
CA ASN A 334 -2.24 -13.08 -1.90
C ASN A 334 -2.97 -14.27 -1.22
N GLY A 335 -2.50 -14.70 -0.06
CA GLY A 335 -3.07 -15.84 0.67
C GLY A 335 -4.50 -15.60 1.20
N ILE A 336 -4.87 -14.36 1.50
CA ILE A 336 -6.21 -14.01 2.00
C ILE A 336 -7.14 -13.52 0.90
N PHE A 337 -6.61 -13.20 -0.30
CA PHE A 337 -7.38 -12.59 -1.38
C PHE A 337 -8.63 -13.38 -1.76
N GLY A 338 -8.53 -14.71 -1.95
CA GLY A 338 -9.67 -15.55 -2.28
C GLY A 338 -10.79 -15.47 -1.24
N ARG A 339 -10.45 -15.47 0.06
CA ARG A 339 -11.45 -15.35 1.15
C ARG A 339 -12.14 -13.98 1.17
N LEU A 340 -11.39 -12.92 0.90
CA LEU A 340 -11.94 -11.57 0.81
C LEU A 340 -12.76 -11.38 -0.47
N LEU A 341 -12.37 -12.05 -1.56
CA LEU A 341 -13.14 -12.08 -2.79
C LEU A 341 -14.49 -12.80 -2.57
N ASP A 342 -14.49 -13.99 -1.94
CA ASP A 342 -15.70 -14.73 -1.60
C ASP A 342 -16.62 -13.90 -0.69
N TRP A 343 -16.04 -13.15 0.25
CA TRP A 343 -16.79 -12.23 1.09
C TRP A 343 -17.36 -11.06 0.28
N ALA A 344 -16.55 -10.44 -0.59
CA ALA A 344 -16.98 -9.30 -1.41
C ALA A 344 -18.12 -9.70 -2.38
N GLN A 345 -18.07 -10.91 -2.94
CA GLN A 345 -19.14 -11.45 -3.80
C GLN A 345 -20.48 -11.63 -3.07
N LYS A 346 -20.45 -11.76 -1.74
CA LYS A 346 -21.67 -11.85 -0.91
C LYS A 346 -22.22 -10.48 -0.48
N GLN A 347 -21.54 -9.38 -0.86
CA GLN A 347 -21.98 -8.02 -0.54
C GLN A 347 -22.89 -7.49 -1.63
N SER A 348 -23.98 -8.22 -1.89
CA SER A 348 -24.92 -7.86 -2.92
C SER A 348 -25.85 -6.73 -2.47
N ASP A 349 -25.77 -5.62 -3.21
CA ASP A 349 -26.72 -4.51 -3.17
C ASP A 349 -27.39 -4.33 -4.55
N GLY A 350 -27.23 -5.29 -5.46
CA GLY A 350 -27.72 -5.20 -6.83
C GLY A 350 -26.85 -4.33 -7.76
N LEU A 351 -25.67 -3.89 -7.28
CA LEU A 351 -24.72 -3.05 -8.03
C LEU A 351 -23.43 -3.81 -8.29
N GLU A 352 -22.72 -3.40 -9.33
CA GLU A 352 -21.39 -3.88 -9.64
C GLU A 352 -20.34 -3.14 -8.78
N HIS A 353 -19.50 -3.88 -8.05
CA HIS A 353 -18.44 -3.33 -7.22
C HIS A 353 -17.06 -3.60 -7.77
N SER A 354 -16.16 -2.63 -7.60
CA SER A 354 -14.76 -2.78 -7.99
C SER A 354 -13.92 -3.36 -6.87
N ILE A 355 -13.14 -4.40 -7.20
CA ILE A 355 -12.12 -4.96 -6.30
C ILE A 355 -10.72 -4.71 -6.85
N ARG A 356 -9.78 -4.41 -5.97
CA ARG A 356 -8.39 -4.15 -6.32
C ARG A 356 -7.43 -4.87 -5.38
N LEU A 357 -6.52 -5.66 -5.96
CA LEU A 357 -5.35 -6.17 -5.26
C LEU A 357 -4.20 -5.15 -5.39
N ALA A 358 -3.88 -4.45 -4.30
CA ALA A 358 -2.99 -3.30 -4.31
C ALA A 358 -1.61 -3.61 -3.69
N HIS A 359 -0.76 -4.28 -4.46
CA HIS A 359 0.66 -4.48 -4.15
C HIS A 359 1.49 -4.67 -5.41
N GLY A 360 2.83 -4.65 -5.30
CA GLY A 360 3.75 -4.66 -6.45
C GLY A 360 3.62 -5.86 -7.39
N MET A 361 3.12 -7.00 -6.91
CA MET A 361 2.96 -8.25 -7.67
C MET A 361 1.50 -8.65 -7.92
N ALA A 362 0.55 -7.74 -7.78
CA ALA A 362 -0.88 -8.03 -7.98
C ALA A 362 -1.17 -8.66 -9.35
N GLN A 363 -0.51 -8.16 -10.41
CA GLN A 363 -0.65 -8.67 -11.79
C GLN A 363 -0.14 -10.12 -11.98
N LEU A 364 0.52 -10.70 -10.97
CA LEU A 364 0.99 -12.10 -11.00
C LEU A 364 0.03 -13.06 -10.27
N ASN A 365 -0.98 -12.54 -9.56
CA ASN A 365 -1.98 -13.34 -8.86
C ASN A 365 -2.99 -13.91 -9.87
N THR A 366 -3.16 -15.24 -9.88
CA THR A 366 -4.00 -15.96 -10.87
C THR A 366 -5.48 -15.64 -10.73
N ASP A 367 -5.98 -15.53 -9.49
CA ASP A 367 -7.40 -15.27 -9.24
C ASP A 367 -7.75 -13.82 -9.59
N TYR A 368 -6.85 -12.89 -9.31
CA TYR A 368 -6.98 -11.50 -9.73
C TYR A 368 -6.93 -11.34 -11.27
N LEU A 369 -6.08 -12.11 -11.96
CA LEU A 369 -6.02 -12.11 -13.43
C LEU A 369 -7.28 -12.67 -14.08
N LYS A 370 -7.92 -13.67 -13.49
CA LYS A 370 -9.20 -14.20 -13.99
C LYS A 370 -10.27 -13.12 -13.98
N LEU A 371 -10.36 -12.32 -12.92
CA LEU A 371 -11.29 -11.19 -12.83
C LEU A 371 -11.04 -10.10 -13.90
N GLN A 372 -9.78 -9.94 -14.35
CA GLN A 372 -9.43 -8.99 -15.43
C GLN A 372 -9.77 -9.50 -16.82
N GLN A 373 -9.88 -10.80 -17.02
CA GLN A 373 -10.10 -11.45 -18.32
C GLN A 373 -11.58 -11.70 -18.61
N GLU A 374 -12.47 -11.59 -17.63
CA GLU A 374 -13.90 -11.69 -17.87
C GLU A 374 -14.36 -10.50 -18.72
N PRO A 375 -14.92 -10.72 -19.92
CA PRO A 375 -15.37 -9.64 -20.79
C PRO A 375 -16.55 -8.93 -20.13
N VAL A 376 -16.56 -7.60 -20.18
CA VAL A 376 -17.78 -6.82 -19.97
C VAL A 376 -18.84 -7.40 -20.92
N PRO A 377 -20.02 -7.81 -20.44
CA PRO A 377 -21.05 -8.34 -21.33
C PRO A 377 -21.40 -7.30 -22.39
N VAL A 378 -21.34 -7.68 -23.64
CA VAL A 378 -21.97 -6.92 -24.72
C VAL A 378 -23.48 -7.16 -24.53
N GLU A 379 -24.27 -6.09 -24.52
CA GLU A 379 -25.72 -6.08 -24.38
C GLU A 379 -26.34 -7.09 -25.35
N ASP A 380 -26.80 -8.26 -24.91
CA ASP A 380 -27.81 -9.06 -25.59
C ASP A 380 -28.37 -10.25 -24.75
N ASP A 381 -28.09 -10.39 -23.44
CA ASP A 381 -28.80 -11.36 -22.61
C ASP A 381 -29.15 -10.75 -21.24
N ALA A 382 -30.25 -10.04 -21.20
CA ALA A 382 -30.78 -9.41 -20.00
C ALA A 382 -31.86 -10.29 -19.33
N ASP A 383 -31.46 -11.40 -18.71
CA ASP A 383 -32.43 -12.14 -17.88
C ASP A 383 -31.85 -12.79 -16.61
N ASP A 384 -30.60 -12.54 -16.23
CA ASP A 384 -30.11 -12.91 -14.90
C ASP A 384 -28.94 -12.00 -14.48
N PRO A 385 -29.14 -10.99 -13.62
CA PRO A 385 -28.04 -10.21 -13.08
C PRO A 385 -27.34 -11.04 -11.99
N GLU A 386 -26.45 -11.94 -12.40
CA GLU A 386 -25.47 -12.50 -11.48
C GLU A 386 -24.61 -11.36 -10.91
N GLU A 387 -24.62 -11.27 -9.61
CA GLU A 387 -23.82 -10.35 -8.80
C GLU A 387 -22.34 -10.45 -9.15
N ARG A 388 -21.73 -9.37 -9.64
CA ARG A 388 -20.34 -9.42 -10.11
C ARG A 388 -19.46 -8.38 -9.45
N VAL A 389 -18.39 -8.86 -8.83
CA VAL A 389 -17.25 -8.04 -8.43
C VAL A 389 -16.29 -7.98 -9.62
N THR A 390 -15.94 -6.77 -10.09
CA THR A 390 -15.15 -6.56 -11.30
C THR A 390 -13.89 -5.74 -11.04
N VAL A 391 -12.94 -5.80 -11.98
CA VAL A 391 -11.76 -4.94 -11.99
C VAL A 391 -11.95 -3.84 -13.03
N HIS A 392 -12.46 -2.70 -12.60
CA HIS A 392 -12.68 -1.58 -13.49
C HIS A 392 -11.35 -1.08 -14.09
N GLN A 393 -11.26 -0.97 -15.43
CA GLN A 393 -10.02 -0.66 -16.14
C GLN A 393 -9.37 0.65 -15.71
N TRP A 394 -10.15 1.68 -15.36
CA TRP A 394 -9.64 2.97 -14.95
C TRP A 394 -8.89 2.90 -13.62
N PHE A 395 -9.28 2.01 -12.69
CA PHE A 395 -8.60 1.83 -11.40
C PHE A 395 -7.35 0.94 -11.47
N GLN A 396 -6.94 0.47 -12.63
CA GLN A 396 -5.76 -0.41 -12.76
C GLN A 396 -4.42 0.32 -12.59
N GLY A 397 -4.38 1.64 -12.73
CA GLY A 397 -3.19 2.45 -12.47
C GLY A 397 -2.75 2.39 -11.00
N SER A 398 -1.44 2.43 -10.75
CA SER A 398 -0.88 2.38 -9.38
C SER A 398 -1.34 3.54 -8.50
N LYS A 399 -1.57 4.71 -9.09
CA LYS A 399 -2.03 5.93 -8.39
C LYS A 399 -3.53 5.91 -8.07
N GLN A 400 -4.31 5.11 -8.78
CA GLN A 400 -5.77 5.02 -8.70
C GLN A 400 -6.24 3.80 -7.90
N ALA A 401 -5.31 2.93 -7.48
CA ALA A 401 -5.62 1.65 -6.85
C ALA A 401 -6.51 1.78 -5.59
N LEU A 402 -6.34 2.86 -4.82
CA LEU A 402 -7.13 3.10 -3.61
C LEU A 402 -8.53 3.65 -3.88
N LEU A 403 -8.85 4.02 -5.11
CA LEU A 403 -10.17 4.56 -5.47
C LEU A 403 -11.23 3.47 -5.72
N ALA A 404 -10.83 2.19 -5.88
CA ALA A 404 -11.78 1.06 -5.99
C ALA A 404 -12.56 0.85 -4.69
N ASN A 405 -13.75 0.25 -4.74
CA ASN A 405 -14.60 -0.01 -3.55
C ASN A 405 -13.87 -0.92 -2.55
N PHE A 406 -13.43 -2.10 -2.98
CA PHE A 406 -12.73 -3.05 -2.13
C PHE A 406 -11.25 -3.09 -2.51
N VAL A 407 -10.40 -2.66 -1.61
CA VAL A 407 -8.95 -2.63 -1.81
C VAL A 407 -8.29 -3.57 -0.81
N ILE A 408 -7.65 -4.61 -1.33
CA ILE A 408 -6.85 -5.55 -0.57
C ILE A 408 -5.40 -5.31 -0.93
N GLY A 409 -4.55 -5.02 0.05
CA GLY A 409 -3.18 -4.66 -0.27
C GLY A 409 -2.22 -4.79 0.89
N THR A 410 -0.97 -4.41 0.64
CA THR A 410 -0.03 -4.26 1.76
C THR A 410 -0.28 -2.95 2.50
N VAL A 411 0.03 -2.95 3.79
CA VAL A 411 -0.05 -1.74 4.63
C VAL A 411 0.76 -0.59 4.04
N ASP A 412 1.80 -0.88 3.25
CA ASP A 412 2.60 0.14 2.56
C ASP A 412 1.74 1.10 1.74
N GLN A 413 0.61 0.62 1.16
CA GLN A 413 -0.32 1.47 0.40
C GLN A 413 -0.97 2.55 1.28
N LEU A 414 -1.28 2.20 2.53
CA LEU A 414 -1.76 3.16 3.52
C LEU A 414 -0.63 4.08 4.00
N LEU A 415 0.54 3.52 4.34
CA LEU A 415 1.67 4.31 4.83
C LEU A 415 2.14 5.34 3.80
N MET A 416 2.02 5.03 2.51
CA MET A 416 2.30 5.98 1.43
C MET A 416 1.36 7.20 1.45
N ALA A 417 0.18 7.14 2.06
CA ALA A 417 -0.66 8.32 2.27
C ALA A 417 -0.07 9.30 3.31
N ALA A 418 0.88 8.85 4.12
CA ALA A 418 1.60 9.68 5.09
C ALA A 418 2.91 10.28 4.55
N LEU A 419 3.28 10.00 3.30
CA LEU A 419 4.55 10.41 2.68
C LEU A 419 4.37 11.58 1.72
N GLN A 420 5.40 12.43 1.65
CA GLN A 420 5.50 13.50 0.66
C GLN A 420 5.74 12.88 -0.72
N GLN A 421 4.68 12.72 -1.51
CA GLN A 421 4.76 12.19 -2.85
C GLN A 421 3.77 12.88 -3.79
N LYS A 422 4.10 12.88 -5.07
CA LYS A 422 3.22 13.42 -6.10
C LYS A 422 1.88 12.66 -6.14
N HIS A 423 0.76 13.36 -6.21
CA HIS A 423 -0.61 12.82 -6.22
C HIS A 423 -1.04 12.09 -4.93
N VAL A 424 -0.45 12.41 -3.77
CA VAL A 424 -0.88 11.83 -2.48
C VAL A 424 -2.34 12.13 -2.16
N MET A 425 -2.89 13.24 -2.69
CA MET A 425 -4.30 13.63 -2.55
C MET A 425 -5.26 12.55 -3.06
N LEU A 426 -4.91 11.83 -4.12
CA LEU A 426 -5.70 10.67 -4.60
C LEU A 426 -5.74 9.53 -3.59
N ARG A 427 -4.66 9.34 -2.81
CA ARG A 427 -4.64 8.34 -1.73
C ARG A 427 -5.53 8.74 -0.57
N HIS A 428 -5.49 10.01 -0.18
CA HIS A 428 -6.38 10.57 0.83
C HIS A 428 -7.84 10.43 0.40
N LEU A 429 -8.18 10.84 -0.82
CA LEU A 429 -9.54 10.68 -1.38
C LEU A 429 -9.98 9.22 -1.38
N GLY A 430 -9.09 8.30 -1.79
CA GLY A 430 -9.40 6.87 -1.85
C GLY A 430 -9.58 6.21 -0.47
N LEU A 431 -9.01 6.76 0.59
CA LEU A 431 -9.13 6.25 1.96
C LEU A 431 -10.26 6.92 2.73
N ALA A 432 -10.58 8.18 2.45
CA ALA A 432 -11.53 8.99 3.21
C ALA A 432 -12.96 8.43 3.20
N GLY A 433 -13.33 7.62 2.20
CA GLY A 433 -14.66 7.01 2.08
C GLY A 433 -14.67 5.50 2.31
N LYS A 434 -13.77 4.97 3.17
CA LYS A 434 -13.67 3.53 3.41
C LYS A 434 -13.54 3.19 4.89
N VAL A 435 -14.02 2.01 5.28
CA VAL A 435 -13.54 1.40 6.52
C VAL A 435 -12.13 0.88 6.30
N VAL A 436 -11.19 1.30 7.14
CA VAL A 436 -9.77 0.92 7.04
C VAL A 436 -9.47 -0.19 8.04
N VAL A 437 -9.12 -1.37 7.53
CA VAL A 437 -8.70 -2.52 8.33
C VAL A 437 -7.20 -2.73 8.17
N ILE A 438 -6.46 -2.84 9.27
CA ILE A 438 -5.01 -3.10 9.28
C ILE A 438 -4.75 -4.35 10.12
N ASP A 439 -4.23 -5.39 9.48
CA ASP A 439 -3.90 -6.63 10.15
C ASP A 439 -2.43 -6.64 10.61
N GLU A 440 -2.16 -7.36 11.70
CA GLU A 440 -0.84 -7.54 12.31
C GLU A 440 -0.10 -6.21 12.57
N CYS A 441 -0.80 -5.21 13.12
CA CYS A 441 -0.26 -3.86 13.31
C CYS A 441 0.93 -3.76 14.29
N HIS A 442 1.25 -4.85 15.01
CA HIS A 442 2.42 -4.96 15.89
C HIS A 442 3.72 -5.23 15.11
N ALA A 443 3.65 -5.69 13.86
CA ALA A 443 4.82 -6.12 13.08
C ALA A 443 5.66 -4.95 12.52
N TYR A 444 5.31 -3.68 12.84
CA TYR A 444 5.96 -2.51 12.28
C TYR A 444 7.07 -1.98 13.19
N ASP A 445 8.22 -1.62 12.61
CA ASP A 445 9.31 -0.99 13.33
C ASP A 445 9.03 0.50 13.61
N ALA A 446 9.94 1.17 14.33
CA ALA A 446 9.76 2.58 14.71
C ALA A 446 9.68 3.53 13.52
N TYR A 447 10.29 3.19 12.39
CA TYR A 447 10.25 3.96 11.17
C TYR A 447 8.85 3.92 10.55
N MET A 448 8.32 2.73 10.29
CA MET A 448 6.97 2.51 9.77
C MET A 448 5.88 3.03 10.73
N ASN A 449 6.10 2.89 12.03
CA ASN A 449 5.19 3.40 13.05
C ASN A 449 4.99 4.92 12.96
N CYS A 450 6.01 5.70 12.57
CA CYS A 450 5.85 7.13 12.34
C CYS A 450 4.84 7.43 11.21
N TYR A 451 4.87 6.65 10.14
CA TYR A 451 3.93 6.82 9.03
C TYR A 451 2.54 6.30 9.36
N LEU A 452 2.44 5.19 10.11
CA LEU A 452 1.14 4.72 10.59
C LEU A 452 0.47 5.76 11.49
N ASP A 453 1.20 6.34 12.44
CA ASP A 453 0.68 7.40 13.31
C ASP A 453 0.23 8.62 12.48
N ARG A 454 1.00 9.00 11.46
CA ARG A 454 0.65 10.09 10.56
C ARG A 454 -0.59 9.77 9.71
N ALA A 455 -0.70 8.56 9.18
CA ALA A 455 -1.89 8.12 8.46
C ALA A 455 -3.12 8.12 9.37
N LEU A 456 -2.99 7.64 10.62
CA LEU A 456 -4.07 7.68 11.60
C LEU A 456 -4.50 9.10 11.98
N ASN A 457 -3.55 10.09 12.03
CA ASN A 457 -3.91 11.49 12.23
C ASN A 457 -4.88 11.97 11.14
N TRP A 458 -4.61 11.66 9.87
CA TRP A 458 -5.44 12.07 8.75
C TRP A 458 -6.75 11.28 8.68
N LEU A 459 -6.72 9.97 8.92
CA LEU A 459 -7.94 9.15 8.98
C LEU A 459 -8.88 9.62 10.10
N GLY A 460 -8.32 9.97 11.26
CA GLY A 460 -9.09 10.54 12.37
C GLY A 460 -9.69 11.90 12.04
N GLU A 461 -9.00 12.76 11.28
CA GLU A 461 -9.50 14.04 10.81
C GLU A 461 -10.66 13.87 9.83
N TYR A 462 -10.56 12.92 8.92
CA TYR A 462 -11.64 12.55 7.99
C TYR A 462 -12.75 11.73 8.65
N ARG A 463 -12.65 11.40 9.95
CA ARG A 463 -13.60 10.56 10.70
C ARG A 463 -13.78 9.17 10.10
N VAL A 464 -12.74 8.64 9.47
CA VAL A 464 -12.72 7.30 8.87
C VAL A 464 -12.71 6.24 9.97
N PRO A 465 -13.61 5.24 9.97
CA PRO A 465 -13.56 4.12 10.88
C PRO A 465 -12.31 3.26 10.64
N VAL A 466 -11.54 2.97 11.69
CA VAL A 466 -10.30 2.18 11.61
C VAL A 466 -10.38 0.95 12.50
N ILE A 467 -10.06 -0.22 11.96
CA ILE A 467 -9.97 -1.48 12.70
C ILE A 467 -8.52 -1.96 12.66
N LEU A 468 -7.90 -2.06 13.82
CA LEU A 468 -6.54 -2.59 13.98
C LEU A 468 -6.59 -3.98 14.61
N LEU A 469 -6.00 -4.95 13.95
CA LEU A 469 -5.88 -6.33 14.44
C LEU A 469 -4.45 -6.59 14.89
N SER A 470 -4.30 -7.22 16.06
CA SER A 470 -2.99 -7.57 16.59
C SER A 470 -3.05 -8.88 17.35
N ALA A 471 -1.98 -9.68 17.27
CA ALA A 471 -1.79 -10.82 18.14
C ALA A 471 -1.17 -10.38 19.49
N THR A 472 -0.34 -9.37 19.46
CA THR A 472 0.44 -8.89 20.62
C THR A 472 0.65 -7.39 20.48
N LEU A 473 0.22 -6.58 21.44
CA LEU A 473 0.39 -5.13 21.39
C LEU A 473 0.80 -4.56 22.75
N PRO A 474 1.94 -3.86 22.85
CA PRO A 474 2.31 -3.16 24.06
C PRO A 474 1.30 -2.06 24.42
N ALA A 475 0.95 -1.89 25.69
CA ALA A 475 -0.01 -0.88 26.16
C ALA A 475 0.41 0.55 25.78
N LYS A 476 1.72 0.82 25.76
CA LYS A 476 2.28 2.09 25.28
C LYS A 476 1.90 2.31 23.81
N ARG A 477 2.11 1.30 22.95
CA ARG A 477 1.80 1.40 21.52
C ARG A 477 0.30 1.56 21.28
N ARG A 478 -0.55 0.83 22.00
CA ARG A 478 -2.01 1.03 21.98
C ARG A 478 -2.39 2.48 22.28
N THR A 479 -1.77 3.08 23.30
CA THR A 479 -1.99 4.47 23.68
C THR A 479 -1.56 5.44 22.58
N GLU A 480 -0.41 5.20 21.93
CA GLU A 480 0.09 6.00 20.80
C GLU A 480 -0.87 5.97 19.61
N LEU A 481 -1.37 4.78 19.22
CA LEU A 481 -2.31 4.60 18.13
C LEU A 481 -3.63 5.35 18.36
N VAL A 482 -4.22 5.22 19.55
CA VAL A 482 -5.43 5.96 19.93
C VAL A 482 -5.17 7.47 19.94
N THR A 483 -4.03 7.89 20.48
CA THR A 483 -3.63 9.30 20.54
C THR A 483 -3.46 9.91 19.15
N ALA A 484 -2.84 9.16 18.24
CA ALA A 484 -2.67 9.55 16.85
C ALA A 484 -4.02 9.73 16.16
N TYR A 485 -4.92 8.74 16.24
CA TYR A 485 -6.25 8.82 15.62
C TYR A 485 -7.08 9.99 16.15
N LEU A 486 -7.04 10.25 17.45
CA LEU A 486 -7.77 11.38 18.06
C LEU A 486 -7.09 12.75 17.84
N ASN A 487 -5.99 12.81 17.12
CA ASN A 487 -5.24 14.04 16.87
C ASN A 487 -4.91 14.83 18.16
N ARG A 488 -4.51 14.12 19.23
CA ARG A 488 -4.18 14.75 20.53
C ARG A 488 -2.69 14.61 20.82
N LYS A 489 -2.12 15.60 21.49
CA LYS A 489 -0.72 15.52 21.96
C LYS A 489 -0.59 14.57 23.14
N MET A 490 -1.59 14.52 23.99
CA MET A 490 -1.65 13.68 25.16
C MET A 490 -3.11 13.39 25.56
N LEU A 491 -3.37 12.17 25.97
CA LEU A 491 -4.66 11.78 26.53
C LEU A 491 -4.57 11.80 28.07
N PRO A 492 -5.68 12.12 28.75
CA PRO A 492 -5.73 12.03 30.23
C PRO A 492 -5.32 10.65 30.73
N ASP A 493 -4.77 10.57 31.93
CA ASP A 493 -4.50 9.30 32.57
C ASP A 493 -5.80 8.54 32.82
N ALA A 494 -5.82 7.29 32.43
CA ALA A 494 -6.99 6.43 32.54
C ALA A 494 -6.58 4.95 32.63
N PRO A 495 -7.38 4.10 33.28
CA PRO A 495 -7.05 2.68 33.47
C PRO A 495 -6.79 1.89 32.20
N TRP A 496 -7.44 2.25 31.09
CA TRP A 496 -7.28 1.56 29.82
C TRP A 496 -5.86 1.64 29.25
N LYS A 497 -5.09 2.68 29.59
CA LYS A 497 -3.70 2.86 29.11
C LYS A 497 -2.74 1.79 29.62
N THR A 498 -3.00 1.29 30.85
CA THR A 498 -2.16 0.32 31.54
C THR A 498 -2.79 -1.07 31.64
N CYS A 499 -3.97 -1.27 31.05
CA CYS A 499 -4.67 -2.54 31.09
C CYS A 499 -3.83 -3.64 30.44
N ARG A 500 -3.71 -4.77 31.14
CA ARG A 500 -3.00 -5.98 30.72
C ARG A 500 -3.94 -7.15 30.43
N GLY A 501 -5.24 -6.90 30.27
CA GLY A 501 -6.21 -7.91 29.87
C GLY A 501 -5.88 -8.52 28.50
N TYR A 502 -6.27 -9.78 28.28
CA TYR A 502 -6.09 -10.45 26.99
C TYR A 502 -7.03 -11.65 26.87
N PRO A 503 -7.76 -11.82 25.76
CA PRO A 503 -7.92 -10.86 24.67
C PRO A 503 -8.58 -9.55 25.09
N LEU A 504 -8.35 -8.49 24.34
CA LEU A 504 -8.74 -7.13 24.72
C LEU A 504 -9.25 -6.38 23.48
N LEU A 505 -10.37 -5.69 23.65
CA LEU A 505 -10.87 -4.76 22.66
C LEU A 505 -10.83 -3.33 23.26
N THR A 506 -10.14 -2.42 22.57
CA THR A 506 -10.09 -0.99 22.91
C THR A 506 -10.64 -0.19 21.74
N TRP A 507 -11.59 0.72 21.96
CA TRP A 507 -12.12 1.54 20.89
C TRP A 507 -12.42 2.97 21.36
N THR A 508 -12.57 3.88 20.40
CA THR A 508 -13.00 5.23 20.68
C THR A 508 -14.45 5.42 20.28
N ASP A 509 -15.20 6.18 21.08
CA ASP A 509 -16.52 6.65 20.80
C ASP A 509 -16.51 8.18 20.93
N GLY A 510 -16.38 8.87 19.83
CA GLY A 510 -16.05 10.29 19.78
C GLY A 510 -14.69 10.56 20.46
N LYS A 511 -14.72 11.27 21.59
CA LYS A 511 -13.51 11.62 22.36
C LYS A 511 -13.23 10.67 23.55
N GLN A 512 -14.12 9.73 23.82
CA GLN A 512 -13.99 8.78 24.91
C GLN A 512 -13.34 7.50 24.42
N VAL A 513 -12.58 6.86 25.29
CA VAL A 513 -11.96 5.56 25.03
C VAL A 513 -12.68 4.52 25.89
N GLN A 514 -13.21 3.52 25.22
CA GLN A 514 -13.87 2.36 25.80
C GLN A 514 -12.93 1.16 25.74
N GLN A 515 -13.10 0.21 26.67
CA GLN A 515 -12.29 -1.00 26.67
C GLN A 515 -13.07 -2.18 27.28
N THR A 516 -12.97 -3.34 26.64
CA THR A 516 -13.60 -4.58 27.09
C THR A 516 -12.59 -5.72 27.08
N GLY A 517 -12.40 -6.36 28.23
CA GLY A 517 -11.70 -7.65 28.31
C GLY A 517 -12.65 -8.77 27.85
N ILE A 518 -12.15 -9.67 27.02
CA ILE A 518 -12.97 -10.75 26.43
C ILE A 518 -12.70 -12.03 27.20
N PRO A 519 -13.71 -12.61 27.89
CA PRO A 519 -13.54 -13.88 28.57
C PRO A 519 -13.40 -15.02 27.55
N LEU A 520 -12.36 -15.82 27.66
CA LEU A 520 -12.22 -17.04 26.87
C LEU A 520 -12.63 -18.27 27.71
N HIS A 521 -13.48 -19.10 27.16
CA HIS A 521 -13.92 -20.36 27.78
C HIS A 521 -13.06 -21.55 27.34
N THR A 522 -12.14 -21.35 26.39
CA THR A 522 -11.20 -22.38 25.95
C THR A 522 -10.14 -22.63 27.02
N PRO A 523 -9.87 -23.90 27.40
CA PRO A 523 -8.86 -24.22 28.39
C PRO A 523 -7.48 -23.73 27.93
N PRO A 524 -6.65 -23.21 28.86
CA PRO A 524 -5.32 -22.71 28.51
C PRO A 524 -4.44 -23.84 27.99
N ARG A 525 -3.70 -23.58 26.92
CA ARG A 525 -2.69 -24.48 26.39
C ARG A 525 -1.38 -24.29 27.16
N ARG A 526 -0.88 -25.37 27.73
CA ARG A 526 0.42 -25.40 28.42
C ARG A 526 1.50 -25.72 27.39
N VAL A 527 2.61 -24.98 27.41
CA VAL A 527 3.79 -25.22 26.57
C VAL A 527 5.03 -25.27 27.45
N THR A 528 5.74 -26.39 27.44
CA THR A 528 7.01 -26.53 28.14
C THR A 528 8.11 -25.87 27.32
N MET A 529 8.89 -24.99 27.96
CA MET A 529 9.99 -24.29 27.32
C MET A 529 11.31 -24.92 27.73
N GLU A 530 12.15 -25.21 26.75
CA GLU A 530 13.46 -25.85 26.92
C GLU A 530 14.56 -24.91 26.37
N SER A 531 15.77 -24.97 26.92
CA SER A 531 16.93 -24.30 26.36
C SER A 531 17.75 -25.32 25.57
N LEU A 532 18.22 -24.94 24.40
CA LEU A 532 18.94 -25.82 23.48
C LEU A 532 20.13 -25.07 22.88
N THR A 533 21.28 -25.76 22.77
CA THR A 533 22.42 -25.31 21.97
C THR A 533 22.44 -26.03 20.64
N GLU A 534 23.09 -25.43 19.64
CA GLU A 534 23.10 -25.95 18.27
C GLU A 534 23.70 -27.36 18.14
N GLU A 535 24.69 -27.71 19.01
CA GLU A 535 25.29 -29.03 19.04
C GLU A 535 24.27 -30.14 19.37
N HIS A 536 23.35 -29.89 20.27
CA HIS A 536 22.36 -30.88 20.73
C HIS A 536 21.07 -30.94 19.88
N LEU A 537 20.99 -30.08 18.83
CA LEU A 537 19.77 -29.96 18.02
C LEU A 537 19.43 -31.29 17.30
N PRO A 538 20.34 -32.01 16.62
CA PRO A 538 20.02 -33.28 15.95
C PRO A 538 19.53 -34.35 16.91
N GLU A 539 20.18 -34.52 18.07
CA GLU A 539 19.77 -35.47 19.11
C GLU A 539 18.36 -35.16 19.63
N MET A 540 18.06 -33.87 19.88
CA MET A 540 16.75 -33.45 20.34
C MET A 540 15.64 -33.76 19.32
N LEU A 541 15.89 -33.48 18.03
CA LEU A 541 14.96 -33.80 16.94
C LEU A 541 14.73 -35.31 16.81
N GLN A 542 15.80 -36.12 16.84
CA GLN A 542 15.73 -37.57 16.78
C GLN A 542 14.90 -38.14 17.93
N ASN A 543 15.11 -37.63 19.16
CA ASN A 543 14.36 -38.03 20.33
C ASN A 543 12.87 -37.61 20.26
N ALA A 544 12.60 -36.38 19.81
CA ALA A 544 11.23 -35.87 19.71
C ALA A 544 10.41 -36.62 18.64
N LEU A 545 11.02 -36.95 17.51
CA LEU A 545 10.33 -37.54 16.36
C LEU A 545 10.56 -39.08 16.22
N ARG A 546 11.11 -39.74 17.24
CA ARG A 546 11.40 -41.20 17.18
C ARG A 546 10.17 -42.07 16.85
N GLU A 547 8.99 -41.62 17.25
CA GLU A 547 7.70 -42.30 16.96
C GLU A 547 6.91 -41.62 15.86
N GLY A 548 7.55 -40.78 15.04
CA GLY A 548 6.91 -40.00 13.98
C GLY A 548 6.54 -38.58 14.39
N GLY A 549 5.75 -37.93 13.56
CA GLY A 549 5.36 -36.52 13.74
C GLY A 549 6.23 -35.54 12.97
N CYS A 550 6.03 -34.25 13.18
CA CYS A 550 6.77 -33.18 12.50
C CYS A 550 7.32 -32.14 13.47
N ALA A 551 8.51 -31.61 13.14
CA ALA A 551 9.12 -30.50 13.86
C ALA A 551 9.30 -29.28 12.97
N GLY A 552 9.08 -28.09 13.55
CA GLY A 552 9.49 -26.83 12.96
C GLY A 552 10.77 -26.32 13.61
N VAL A 553 11.75 -25.93 12.79
CA VAL A 553 12.99 -25.28 13.22
C VAL A 553 13.03 -23.89 12.59
N ILE A 554 12.78 -22.86 13.40
CA ILE A 554 12.67 -21.48 12.93
C ILE A 554 13.91 -20.70 13.37
N VAL A 555 14.71 -20.27 12.41
CA VAL A 555 15.94 -19.48 12.63
C VAL A 555 15.78 -18.05 12.08
N ASN A 556 16.69 -17.16 12.44
CA ASN A 556 16.56 -15.73 12.17
C ASN A 556 17.13 -15.30 10.81
N THR A 557 18.06 -16.09 10.25
CA THR A 557 18.70 -15.76 8.94
C THR A 557 18.50 -16.87 7.93
N VAL A 558 18.45 -16.51 6.65
CA VAL A 558 18.31 -17.47 5.53
C VAL A 558 19.53 -18.38 5.46
N ARG A 559 20.73 -17.81 5.60
CA ARG A 559 21.98 -18.59 5.55
C ARG A 559 21.98 -19.69 6.62
N LYS A 560 21.64 -19.33 7.86
CA LYS A 560 21.55 -20.31 8.95
C LYS A 560 20.50 -21.41 8.67
N ALA A 561 19.38 -21.05 8.04
CA ALA A 561 18.38 -22.05 7.64
C ALA A 561 18.92 -23.02 6.59
N GLN A 562 19.67 -22.53 5.63
CA GLN A 562 20.30 -23.34 4.58
C GLN A 562 21.39 -24.26 5.15
N ASP A 563 22.33 -23.70 5.93
CA ASP A 563 23.44 -24.44 6.56
C ASP A 563 22.91 -25.52 7.50
N LEU A 564 21.91 -25.18 8.35
CA LEU A 564 21.32 -26.11 9.29
C LEU A 564 20.56 -27.23 8.57
N ALA A 565 19.83 -26.92 7.51
CA ALA A 565 19.12 -27.95 6.75
C ALA A 565 20.08 -28.91 6.04
N ALA A 566 21.18 -28.42 5.48
CA ALA A 566 22.23 -29.26 4.90
C ALA A 566 22.80 -30.22 5.94
N ARG A 567 23.14 -29.70 7.11
CA ARG A 567 23.65 -30.48 8.24
C ARG A 567 22.62 -31.53 8.71
N LEU A 568 21.40 -31.20 8.88
CA LEU A 568 20.35 -32.14 9.32
C LEU A 568 20.10 -33.25 8.30
N ARG A 569 20.17 -32.98 7.00
CA ARG A 569 20.09 -34.05 5.98
C ARG A 569 21.23 -35.04 6.05
N GLU A 570 22.45 -34.57 6.42
CA GLU A 570 23.64 -35.43 6.58
C GLU A 570 23.54 -36.24 7.87
N GLU A 571 23.20 -35.60 9.01
CA GLU A 571 23.20 -36.23 10.33
C GLU A 571 21.97 -37.09 10.61
N LEU A 572 20.84 -36.79 9.96
CA LEU A 572 19.52 -37.41 10.17
C LEU A 572 18.90 -37.92 8.85
N PRO A 573 19.53 -38.81 8.11
CA PRO A 573 19.12 -39.25 6.76
C PRO A 573 17.74 -39.97 6.73
N GLU A 574 17.25 -40.43 7.88
CA GLU A 574 15.96 -41.08 8.02
C GLU A 574 14.77 -40.08 8.11
N PHE A 575 15.07 -38.78 8.17
CA PHE A 575 14.07 -37.70 8.23
C PHE A 575 14.01 -36.94 6.89
N GLU A 576 12.81 -36.55 6.50
CA GLU A 576 12.64 -35.60 5.41
C GLU A 576 12.86 -34.18 5.93
N VAL A 577 13.79 -33.43 5.33
CA VAL A 577 14.12 -32.05 5.70
C VAL A 577 13.71 -31.09 4.59
N LEU A 578 12.66 -30.33 4.84
CA LEU A 578 12.17 -29.26 3.94
C LEU A 578 12.72 -27.89 4.39
N VAL A 579 13.09 -27.07 3.41
CA VAL A 579 13.57 -25.69 3.66
C VAL A 579 12.57 -24.68 3.11
N PHE A 580 12.26 -23.65 3.89
CA PHE A 580 11.36 -22.59 3.47
C PHE A 580 11.80 -21.21 3.96
N HIS A 581 12.15 -20.31 3.01
CA HIS A 581 12.58 -18.94 3.28
C HIS A 581 12.30 -18.00 2.09
N ALA A 582 12.70 -16.73 2.18
CA ALA A 582 12.37 -15.71 1.18
C ALA A 582 13.17 -15.77 -0.13
N GLN A 583 14.29 -16.54 -0.18
CA GLN A 583 15.20 -16.57 -1.32
C GLN A 583 14.94 -17.76 -2.26
N PHE A 584 13.67 -18.01 -2.57
CA PHE A 584 13.23 -18.90 -3.65
C PHE A 584 12.64 -18.10 -4.78
N LEU A 585 12.75 -18.61 -6.00
CA LEU A 585 11.95 -18.13 -7.12
C LEU A 585 10.47 -18.17 -6.78
N MET A 586 9.73 -17.19 -7.26
CA MET A 586 8.31 -17.08 -6.93
C MET A 586 7.51 -18.37 -7.24
N PRO A 587 7.69 -19.07 -8.40
CA PRO A 587 7.01 -20.32 -8.67
C PRO A 587 7.40 -21.42 -7.67
N ASP A 588 8.69 -21.59 -7.40
CA ASP A 588 9.20 -22.63 -6.48
C ASP A 588 8.73 -22.36 -5.05
N ARG A 589 8.67 -21.10 -4.66
CA ARG A 589 8.13 -20.69 -3.36
C ARG A 589 6.65 -21.04 -3.23
N ALA A 590 5.84 -20.77 -4.26
CA ALA A 590 4.41 -21.10 -4.26
C ALA A 590 4.17 -22.61 -4.15
N GLU A 591 4.95 -23.40 -4.88
CA GLU A 591 4.91 -24.87 -4.81
C GLU A 591 5.29 -25.40 -3.44
N LYS A 592 6.38 -24.87 -2.85
CA LYS A 592 6.80 -25.23 -1.49
C LYS A 592 5.77 -24.85 -0.44
N GLU A 593 5.14 -23.69 -0.57
CA GLU A 593 4.06 -23.24 0.29
C GLU A 593 2.86 -24.20 0.22
N GLN A 594 2.45 -24.58 -0.98
CA GLN A 594 1.41 -25.57 -1.19
C GLN A 594 1.79 -26.94 -0.55
N ARG A 595 3.03 -27.41 -0.78
CA ARG A 595 3.52 -28.65 -0.17
C ARG A 595 3.50 -28.59 1.35
N LEU A 596 3.89 -27.46 1.97
CA LEU A 596 3.79 -27.28 3.42
C LEU A 596 2.34 -27.35 3.90
N MET A 597 1.41 -26.70 3.20
CA MET A 597 -0.03 -26.75 3.55
C MET A 597 -0.61 -28.16 3.44
N GLU A 598 -0.19 -28.96 2.46
CA GLU A 598 -0.58 -30.35 2.31
C GLU A 598 0.00 -31.24 3.41
N ARG A 599 1.30 -31.02 3.77
CA ARG A 599 2.03 -31.85 4.72
C ARG A 599 1.68 -31.54 6.18
N ILE A 600 1.57 -30.25 6.54
CA ILE A 600 1.40 -29.82 7.94
C ILE A 600 0.23 -28.82 8.15
N GLY A 601 -0.61 -28.59 7.16
CA GLY A 601 -1.80 -27.75 7.27
C GLY A 601 -2.95 -28.45 8.01
N LYS A 602 -4.09 -27.77 8.14
CA LYS A 602 -5.26 -28.22 8.92
C LYS A 602 -5.80 -29.60 8.54
N ARG A 603 -5.72 -29.96 7.25
CA ARG A 603 -6.24 -31.25 6.72
C ARG A 603 -5.20 -32.36 6.63
N SER A 604 -3.95 -32.13 7.04
CA SER A 604 -2.89 -33.12 6.94
C SER A 604 -3.12 -34.32 7.84
N THR A 605 -2.77 -35.51 7.32
CA THR A 605 -2.87 -36.77 7.99
C THR A 605 -1.59 -37.13 8.77
N PRO A 606 -1.61 -38.06 9.75
CA PRO A 606 -0.41 -38.49 10.45
C PRO A 606 0.71 -39.01 9.49
N ALA A 607 0.33 -39.73 8.43
CA ALA A 607 1.32 -40.23 7.46
C ALA A 607 2.04 -39.16 6.67
N GLN A 608 1.36 -38.03 6.37
CA GLN A 608 1.97 -36.91 5.69
C GLN A 608 2.95 -36.14 6.59
N ARG A 609 2.80 -36.24 7.90
CA ARG A 609 3.59 -35.55 8.92
C ARG A 609 4.74 -36.41 9.46
N ASP A 610 4.78 -37.68 9.08
CA ASP A 610 5.72 -38.64 9.65
C ASP A 610 7.17 -38.28 9.35
N ARG A 611 8.00 -38.20 10.41
CA ARG A 611 9.45 -37.92 10.36
C ARG A 611 9.82 -36.71 9.51
N LEU A 612 9.04 -35.63 9.63
CA LEU A 612 9.21 -34.42 8.86
C LEU A 612 9.85 -33.30 9.70
N ILE A 613 10.93 -32.72 9.21
CA ILE A 613 11.57 -31.54 9.76
C ILE A 613 11.41 -30.39 8.76
N VAL A 614 10.87 -29.26 9.21
CA VAL A 614 10.75 -28.05 8.38
C VAL A 614 11.66 -26.98 8.97
N VAL A 615 12.69 -26.62 8.23
CA VAL A 615 13.64 -25.56 8.60
C VAL A 615 13.25 -24.29 7.83
N GLY A 616 13.13 -23.18 8.54
CA GLY A 616 12.82 -21.92 7.84
C GLY A 616 13.05 -20.67 8.68
N THR A 617 12.67 -19.54 8.12
CA THR A 617 12.84 -18.24 8.75
C THR A 617 11.49 -17.62 9.11
N GLN A 618 11.46 -16.30 9.25
CA GLN A 618 10.24 -15.53 9.59
C GLN A 618 9.03 -15.83 8.65
N VAL A 619 9.24 -16.41 7.50
CA VAL A 619 8.16 -16.81 6.59
C VAL A 619 7.24 -17.89 7.18
N LEU A 620 7.73 -18.66 8.16
CA LEU A 620 6.92 -19.66 8.89
C LEU A 620 6.13 -19.06 10.06
N GLU A 621 6.45 -17.84 10.49
CA GLU A 621 5.74 -17.15 11.57
C GLU A 621 4.39 -16.62 11.14
N GLN A 622 4.27 -16.17 9.89
CA GLN A 622 3.12 -15.44 9.39
C GLN A 622 2.51 -16.15 8.18
N SER A 623 1.28 -15.88 7.89
CA SER A 623 0.55 -16.21 6.66
C SER A 623 0.10 -17.65 6.47
N LEU A 624 0.77 -18.66 7.05
CA LEU A 624 0.47 -20.06 6.81
C LEU A 624 -0.37 -20.66 7.95
N ASP A 625 -1.38 -21.45 7.61
CA ASP A 625 -2.17 -22.23 8.59
C ASP A 625 -1.54 -23.60 8.82
N ILE A 626 -0.31 -23.60 9.36
CA ILE A 626 0.51 -24.77 9.63
C ILE A 626 0.54 -25.11 11.11
N ASP A 627 0.82 -26.38 11.41
CA ASP A 627 0.77 -26.94 12.75
C ASP A 627 1.92 -27.92 12.99
N PHE A 628 2.83 -27.59 13.89
CA PHE A 628 3.93 -28.44 14.30
C PHE A 628 3.60 -29.26 15.54
N ASP A 629 4.20 -30.46 15.64
CA ASP A 629 4.12 -31.32 16.80
C ASP A 629 5.22 -31.01 17.84
N TYR A 630 6.38 -30.58 17.38
CA TYR A 630 7.51 -30.08 18.18
C TYR A 630 8.08 -28.81 17.53
N MET A 631 8.60 -27.92 18.34
CA MET A 631 9.18 -26.67 17.82
C MET A 631 10.55 -26.40 18.41
N ILE A 632 11.46 -26.02 17.54
CA ILE A 632 12.73 -25.37 17.89
C ILE A 632 12.71 -23.99 17.29
N THR A 633 13.04 -22.99 18.08
CA THR A 633 13.11 -21.63 17.58
C THR A 633 14.37 -20.94 18.08
N GLU A 634 15.06 -20.26 17.19
CA GLU A 634 16.14 -19.38 17.60
C GLU A 634 15.61 -18.22 18.45
N LEU A 635 16.41 -17.76 19.43
CA LEU A 635 16.05 -16.64 20.28
C LEU A 635 15.69 -15.40 19.45
N CYS A 636 14.53 -14.82 19.73
CA CYS A 636 13.99 -13.65 19.06
C CYS A 636 13.18 -12.79 20.05
N PRO A 637 12.73 -11.58 19.70
CA PRO A 637 11.84 -10.79 20.54
C PRO A 637 10.60 -11.57 20.99
N MET A 638 10.11 -11.29 22.21
CA MET A 638 9.06 -12.05 22.88
C MET A 638 7.77 -12.17 22.06
N ASP A 639 7.35 -11.12 21.40
CA ASP A 639 6.17 -11.09 20.56
C ASP A 639 6.28 -12.06 19.37
N LEU A 640 7.44 -12.07 18.69
CA LEU A 640 7.73 -13.02 17.61
C LEU A 640 7.84 -14.45 18.14
N LEU A 641 8.47 -14.65 19.29
CA LEU A 641 8.56 -15.97 19.94
C LEU A 641 7.16 -16.55 20.21
N LEU A 642 6.27 -15.73 20.76
CA LEU A 642 4.87 -16.13 21.02
C LEU A 642 4.10 -16.43 19.71
N GLN A 643 4.38 -15.72 18.61
CA GLN A 643 3.81 -16.01 17.29
C GLN A 643 4.31 -17.34 16.73
N ARG A 644 5.63 -17.62 16.84
CA ARG A 644 6.21 -18.93 16.49
C ARG A 644 5.55 -20.05 17.27
N ILE A 645 5.47 -19.91 18.59
CA ILE A 645 4.79 -20.87 19.47
C ILE A 645 3.30 -21.02 19.13
N GLY A 646 2.68 -20.01 18.55
CA GLY A 646 1.33 -20.06 17.98
C GLY A 646 1.17 -21.07 16.84
N ARG A 647 2.26 -21.59 16.23
CA ARG A 647 2.29 -22.66 15.23
C ARG A 647 2.47 -24.05 15.83
N LEU A 648 2.78 -24.14 17.11
CA LEU A 648 2.90 -25.41 17.84
C LEU A 648 1.53 -25.83 18.35
N HIS A 649 1.10 -27.06 18.09
CA HIS A 649 -0.21 -27.58 18.50
C HIS A 649 -1.39 -26.65 18.17
N ARG A 650 -1.34 -26.07 16.98
CA ARG A 650 -2.30 -25.06 16.54
C ARG A 650 -3.71 -25.60 16.34
N HIS A 651 -3.82 -26.83 15.80
CA HIS A 651 -5.12 -27.44 15.53
C HIS A 651 -5.53 -28.39 16.67
N PRO A 652 -6.58 -28.06 17.45
CA PRO A 652 -7.04 -28.89 18.54
C PRO A 652 -7.59 -30.23 18.03
N GLY A 653 -7.54 -31.26 18.88
CA GLY A 653 -8.08 -32.62 18.56
C GLY A 653 -7.22 -33.45 17.61
N ARG A 654 -6.04 -32.97 17.19
CA ARG A 654 -5.12 -33.73 16.35
C ARG A 654 -4.42 -34.83 17.15
N ALA A 655 -4.45 -36.08 16.66
CA ALA A 655 -3.66 -37.18 17.22
C ALA A 655 -2.16 -36.93 16.95
N ARG A 656 -1.33 -37.04 18.00
CA ARG A 656 0.10 -36.86 17.96
C ARG A 656 0.86 -38.04 18.55
N PRO A 657 2.06 -38.40 18.06
CA PRO A 657 2.91 -39.41 18.68
C PRO A 657 3.21 -39.10 20.14
N GLN A 658 3.44 -40.16 20.95
CA GLN A 658 3.62 -40.00 22.40
C GLN A 658 4.73 -39.04 22.80
N PRO A 659 5.93 -38.96 22.15
CA PRO A 659 6.97 -38.05 22.57
C PRO A 659 6.62 -36.57 22.37
N VAL A 660 5.67 -36.26 21.48
CA VAL A 660 5.21 -34.90 21.12
C VAL A 660 3.73 -34.67 21.44
N GLN A 661 3.16 -35.49 22.31
CA GLN A 661 1.76 -35.36 22.73
C GLN A 661 1.52 -34.12 23.58
N GLU A 662 2.54 -33.71 24.36
CA GLU A 662 2.55 -32.44 25.09
C GLU A 662 3.28 -31.37 24.23
N ALA A 663 2.78 -30.13 24.26
CA ALA A 663 3.40 -29.03 23.52
C ALA A 663 4.74 -28.65 24.15
N ARG A 664 5.82 -28.79 23.42
CA ARG A 664 7.18 -28.48 23.83
C ARG A 664 7.87 -27.61 22.79
N CYS A 665 8.51 -26.55 23.28
CA CYS A 665 9.30 -25.64 22.43
C CYS A 665 10.69 -25.46 23.01
N ALA A 666 11.72 -25.75 22.21
CA ALA A 666 13.10 -25.50 22.57
C ALA A 666 13.58 -24.18 21.97
N VAL A 667 14.16 -23.32 22.80
CA VAL A 667 14.77 -22.07 22.35
C VAL A 667 16.25 -22.31 22.11
N LEU A 668 16.63 -22.18 20.85
CA LEU A 668 18.04 -22.27 20.40
C LEU A 668 18.77 -20.98 20.75
N ASP A 669 19.76 -21.10 21.60
CA ASP A 669 20.58 -19.99 22.08
C ASP A 669 22.07 -20.42 22.11
N THR A 670 22.98 -19.46 22.17
CA THR A 670 24.43 -19.73 22.17
C THR A 670 24.92 -20.51 23.39
N GLY A 671 24.11 -20.51 24.48
CA GLY A 671 24.51 -21.06 25.76
C GLY A 671 25.53 -20.19 26.53
N THR A 672 25.87 -19.02 26.00
CA THR A 672 26.74 -18.01 26.59
C THR A 672 26.02 -16.72 26.88
N GLU A 673 26.70 -15.72 27.45
CA GLU A 673 26.11 -14.38 27.61
C GLU A 673 25.99 -13.61 26.29
N GLU A 674 26.81 -13.98 25.30
CA GLU A 674 26.77 -13.39 23.96
C GLU A 674 25.56 -13.89 23.14
N PHE A 675 25.11 -13.10 22.18
CA PHE A 675 24.05 -13.47 21.26
C PHE A 675 24.64 -13.90 19.92
N ASP A 676 23.87 -14.69 19.15
CA ASP A 676 24.19 -14.96 17.76
C ASP A 676 24.27 -13.63 16.98
N GLU A 677 25.34 -13.45 16.18
CA GLU A 677 25.60 -12.19 15.47
C GLU A 677 24.46 -11.82 14.52
N GLY A 678 23.90 -12.81 13.80
CA GLY A 678 22.77 -12.58 12.90
C GLY A 678 21.51 -12.14 13.63
N SER A 679 21.22 -12.77 14.75
CA SER A 679 20.07 -12.43 15.62
C SER A 679 20.24 -11.05 16.26
N ALA A 680 21.45 -10.73 16.76
CA ALA A 680 21.75 -9.42 17.33
C ALA A 680 21.65 -8.28 16.29
N ALA A 681 22.12 -8.52 15.06
CA ALA A 681 22.05 -7.57 13.96
C ALA A 681 20.60 -7.28 13.50
N ILE A 682 19.70 -8.26 13.62
CA ILE A 682 18.28 -8.10 13.21
C ILE A 682 17.45 -7.44 14.31
N TYR A 683 17.60 -7.88 15.55
CA TYR A 683 16.66 -7.54 16.64
C TYR A 683 17.25 -6.63 17.73
N GLY A 684 18.55 -6.49 17.77
CA GLY A 684 19.28 -5.79 18.83
C GLY A 684 19.39 -6.60 20.14
N GLU A 685 20.51 -6.44 20.83
CA GLU A 685 20.82 -7.18 22.06
C GLU A 685 19.85 -6.89 23.21
N TRP A 686 19.27 -5.67 23.23
CA TRP A 686 18.33 -5.26 24.27
C TRP A 686 17.08 -6.15 24.31
N LEU A 687 16.39 -6.32 23.18
CA LEU A 687 15.17 -7.12 23.10
C LEU A 687 15.44 -8.61 23.28
N LEU A 688 16.55 -9.11 22.73
CA LEU A 688 16.98 -10.50 22.92
C LEU A 688 17.29 -10.80 24.39
N GLY A 689 18.01 -9.89 25.07
CA GLY A 689 18.33 -10.00 26.49
C GLY A 689 17.11 -10.00 27.39
N ARG A 690 16.12 -9.14 27.10
CA ARG A 690 14.85 -9.15 27.83
C ARG A 690 14.06 -10.42 27.61
N THR A 691 13.96 -10.90 26.38
CA THR A 691 13.28 -12.17 26.08
C THR A 691 13.93 -13.32 26.83
N ARG A 692 15.27 -13.44 26.79
CA ARG A 692 16.03 -14.50 27.50
C ARG A 692 15.75 -14.49 29.02
N LYS A 693 15.71 -13.30 29.62
CA LYS A 693 15.48 -13.13 31.06
C LYS A 693 14.02 -13.34 31.49
N LEU A 694 13.06 -13.03 30.64
CA LEU A 694 11.62 -13.09 30.98
C LEU A 694 10.97 -14.42 30.60
N LEU A 695 11.65 -15.25 29.78
CA LEU A 695 11.09 -16.51 29.32
C LEU A 695 10.91 -17.50 30.48
N PRO A 696 9.66 -17.93 30.79
CA PRO A 696 9.42 -18.91 31.85
C PRO A 696 9.71 -20.33 31.35
N LYS A 697 9.87 -21.28 32.27
CA LYS A 697 9.98 -22.70 31.94
C LYS A 697 8.68 -23.32 31.41
N GLU A 698 7.56 -22.71 31.65
CA GLU A 698 6.25 -23.13 31.25
C GLU A 698 5.40 -21.91 30.89
N LEU A 699 4.75 -21.96 29.72
CA LEU A 699 3.83 -20.94 29.23
C LEU A 699 2.39 -21.42 29.34
N GLN A 700 1.50 -20.54 29.80
CA GLN A 700 0.05 -20.71 29.82
C GLN A 700 -0.58 -19.81 28.74
N LEU A 701 -0.90 -20.38 27.58
CA LEU A 701 -1.45 -19.58 26.47
C LEU A 701 -2.99 -19.67 26.45
N PRO A 702 -3.73 -18.56 26.29
CA PRO A 702 -3.21 -17.21 25.97
C PRO A 702 -2.85 -16.34 27.19
N GLY A 703 -3.01 -16.80 28.41
CA GLY A 703 -2.93 -15.99 29.64
C GLY A 703 -1.61 -15.22 29.83
N ASP A 704 -0.47 -15.81 29.44
CA ASP A 704 0.84 -15.19 29.60
C ASP A 704 1.19 -14.16 28.50
N ILE A 705 0.46 -14.13 27.38
CA ILE A 705 0.82 -13.29 26.21
C ILE A 705 0.94 -11.82 26.61
N ALA A 706 -0.13 -11.25 27.17
CA ALA A 706 -0.13 -9.82 27.51
C ALA A 706 0.97 -9.50 28.54
N ARG A 707 1.12 -10.31 29.59
CA ARG A 707 2.14 -10.09 30.61
C ARG A 707 3.54 -10.08 30.00
N LEU A 708 3.91 -11.10 29.24
CA LEU A 708 5.23 -11.22 28.64
C LEU A 708 5.55 -10.10 27.64
N VAL A 709 4.58 -9.73 26.82
CA VAL A 709 4.74 -8.60 25.89
C VAL A 709 4.89 -7.29 26.64
N GLN A 710 4.04 -7.02 27.65
CA GLN A 710 4.16 -5.80 28.46
C GLN A 710 5.49 -5.74 29.20
N ASP A 711 5.92 -6.84 29.81
CA ASP A 711 7.18 -6.90 30.55
C ASP A 711 8.40 -6.77 29.62
N THR A 712 8.30 -7.18 28.34
CA THR A 712 9.38 -7.01 27.37
C THR A 712 9.48 -5.57 26.84
N TYR A 713 8.35 -4.95 26.51
CA TYR A 713 8.31 -3.64 25.82
C TYR A 713 7.93 -2.47 26.74
N GLY A 714 7.30 -2.73 27.88
CA GLY A 714 6.83 -1.72 28.82
C GLY A 714 7.72 -1.66 30.06
N TRP A 715 8.95 -1.21 29.91
CA TRP A 715 9.99 -1.20 30.97
C TRP A 715 9.94 0.01 31.93
N GLU A 716 8.81 0.68 32.05
CA GLU A 716 8.66 1.78 33.00
C GLU A 716 7.41 1.59 33.88
N PRO A 717 7.53 1.16 35.15
CA PRO A 717 8.75 0.73 35.84
C PRO A 717 9.27 -0.62 35.31
N ASP A 718 10.58 -0.79 35.24
CA ASP A 718 11.16 -2.04 34.74
C ASP A 718 11.00 -3.16 35.79
N CYS A 719 10.51 -4.31 35.33
CA CYS A 719 10.38 -5.52 36.15
C CYS A 719 11.69 -6.31 36.32
N LEU A 720 12.71 -5.99 35.53
CA LEU A 720 14.04 -6.63 35.61
C LEU A 720 15.02 -5.74 36.39
N PRO A 721 15.92 -6.36 37.17
CA PRO A 721 16.97 -5.61 37.84
C PRO A 721 17.93 -4.97 36.82
N ALA A 722 18.32 -3.73 37.10
CA ALA A 722 19.29 -3.03 36.26
C ALA A 722 20.68 -3.68 36.39
N ASP A 723 21.31 -3.94 35.24
CA ASP A 723 22.71 -4.33 35.16
C ASP A 723 23.42 -3.47 34.07
N PRO A 724 24.78 -3.34 34.12
CA PRO A 724 25.50 -2.45 33.22
C PRO A 724 25.36 -2.82 31.75
N GLN A 725 25.34 -4.11 31.39
CA GLN A 725 25.22 -4.58 30.02
C GLN A 725 23.81 -4.27 29.47
N SER A 726 22.77 -4.61 30.23
CA SER A 726 21.38 -4.28 29.84
C SER A 726 21.18 -2.77 29.72
N THR A 727 21.82 -1.96 30.57
CA THR A 727 21.72 -0.50 30.51
C THR A 727 22.40 0.04 29.23
N ALA A 728 23.57 -0.48 28.86
CA ALA A 728 24.25 -0.10 27.61
C ALA A 728 23.44 -0.51 26.37
N ALA A 729 22.97 -1.74 26.34
CA ALA A 729 22.13 -2.26 25.25
C ALA A 729 20.82 -1.46 25.08
N ARG A 730 20.19 -1.06 26.20
CA ARG A 730 19.04 -0.16 26.21
C ARG A 730 19.36 1.19 25.55
N GLY A 731 20.47 1.82 25.95
CA GLY A 731 20.90 3.10 25.40
C GLY A 731 21.10 3.03 23.87
N THR A 732 21.74 1.97 23.39
CA THR A 732 21.91 1.73 21.95
C THR A 732 20.56 1.58 21.25
N TYR A 733 19.68 0.76 21.78
CA TYR A 733 18.32 0.57 21.27
C TYR A 733 17.54 1.88 21.16
N GLU A 734 17.51 2.68 22.24
CA GLU A 734 16.79 3.97 22.27
C GLU A 734 17.37 4.96 21.23
N LEU A 735 18.68 5.00 21.06
CA LEU A 735 19.35 5.84 20.04
C LEU A 735 18.97 5.41 18.62
N GLU A 736 18.94 4.11 18.33
CA GLU A 736 18.53 3.58 17.04
C GLU A 736 17.06 3.89 16.74
N GLN A 737 16.16 3.69 17.72
CA GLN A 737 14.76 4.04 17.58
C GLN A 737 14.58 5.54 17.28
N ALA A 738 15.30 6.40 18.00
CA ALA A 738 15.24 7.85 17.81
C ALA A 738 15.82 8.28 16.43
N LYS A 739 16.85 7.57 15.92
CA LYS A 739 17.40 7.79 14.59
C LYS A 739 16.38 7.42 13.50
N LYS A 740 15.76 6.25 13.61
CA LYS A 740 14.71 5.79 12.69
C LYS A 740 13.53 6.76 12.65
N GLN A 741 13.05 7.20 13.80
CA GLN A 741 11.97 8.18 13.89
C GLN A 741 12.33 9.53 13.25
N ARG A 742 13.56 10.02 13.42
CA ARG A 742 14.01 11.26 12.77
C ARG A 742 14.08 11.13 11.26
N SER A 743 14.61 10.01 10.77
CA SER A 743 14.64 9.73 9.32
C SER A 743 13.24 9.67 8.72
N ALA A 744 12.30 8.97 9.37
CA ALA A 744 10.92 8.89 8.91
C ALA A 744 10.23 10.26 8.83
N LYS A 745 10.44 11.10 9.86
CA LYS A 745 9.81 12.45 9.92
C LYS A 745 10.24 13.36 8.77
N ALA A 746 11.42 13.15 8.18
CA ALA A 746 11.90 13.95 7.06
C ALA A 746 11.06 13.75 5.78
N PHE A 747 10.46 12.57 5.62
CA PHE A 747 9.64 12.24 4.46
C PHE A 747 8.14 12.30 4.73
N ALA A 748 7.74 12.46 5.98
CA ALA A 748 6.32 12.49 6.36
C ALA A 748 5.67 13.84 5.98
N ILE A 749 4.41 13.79 5.53
CA ILE A 749 3.56 14.99 5.39
C ILE A 749 3.28 15.60 6.75
N LEU A 750 2.84 16.85 6.78
CA LEU A 750 2.41 17.51 8.01
C LEU A 750 1.17 16.82 8.61
N SER A 751 0.96 16.94 9.93
CA SER A 751 -0.30 16.50 10.54
C SER A 751 -1.39 17.53 10.27
N PRO A 752 -2.68 17.15 10.29
CA PRO A 752 -3.78 18.09 10.05
C PRO A 752 -3.68 19.36 10.91
N ARG A 753 -3.24 19.23 12.15
CA ARG A 753 -3.08 20.37 13.08
C ARG A 753 -1.82 21.20 12.91
N ALA A 754 -0.88 20.74 12.13
CA ALA A 754 0.36 21.46 11.84
C ALA A 754 0.32 22.11 10.45
N CYS A 755 -0.75 21.92 9.69
CA CYS A 755 -1.00 22.60 8.43
C CYS A 755 -1.28 24.10 8.67
N GLY A 756 -0.92 24.94 7.72
CA GLY A 756 -1.30 26.34 7.66
C GLY A 756 -2.76 26.53 7.28
N ASP A 757 -3.08 27.72 6.76
CA ASP A 757 -4.43 28.09 6.36
C ASP A 757 -4.78 27.61 4.92
N ALA A 758 -3.79 27.13 4.15
CA ALA A 758 -3.95 26.58 2.80
C ALA A 758 -2.95 25.46 2.53
N LEU A 759 -3.08 24.77 1.37
CA LEU A 759 -2.18 23.68 0.94
C LEU A 759 -0.75 24.15 0.60
N ASP A 760 -0.52 25.44 0.46
CA ASP A 760 0.79 25.99 0.20
C ASP A 760 1.80 25.53 1.27
N ASP A 761 3.00 25.20 0.83
CA ASP A 761 4.06 24.68 1.71
C ASP A 761 3.72 23.39 2.48
N TRP A 762 2.59 22.74 2.17
CA TRP A 762 2.21 21.47 2.79
C TRP A 762 3.24 20.34 2.52
N MET A 763 3.96 20.43 1.42
CA MET A 763 5.10 19.58 1.07
C MET A 763 6.39 20.38 1.04
N ASN A 764 7.41 19.94 1.78
CA ASN A 764 8.74 20.56 1.75
C ASN A 764 9.46 20.32 0.41
N GLU A 765 10.42 21.19 0.05
CA GLU A 765 11.20 21.11 -1.20
C GLU A 765 11.86 19.74 -1.47
N VAL A 766 12.22 19.02 -0.41
CA VAL A 766 12.97 17.75 -0.48
C VAL A 766 12.10 16.55 -0.89
N GLY A 767 10.78 16.70 -0.89
CA GLY A 767 9.93 15.55 -0.68
C GLY A 767 9.05 15.07 -1.81
N ALA A 768 8.90 15.73 -2.95
CA ALA A 768 8.03 15.22 -4.01
C ALA A 768 8.69 14.06 -4.79
N THR A 769 8.82 12.91 -4.14
CA THR A 769 9.37 11.70 -4.75
C THR A 769 8.38 11.09 -5.76
N SER A 770 8.93 10.38 -6.75
CA SER A 770 8.13 9.50 -7.62
C SER A 770 7.45 8.39 -6.77
N ASP A 771 6.41 7.77 -7.30
CA ASP A 771 5.74 6.62 -6.66
C ASP A 771 6.73 5.49 -6.30
N ALA A 772 7.74 5.27 -7.13
CA ALA A 772 8.83 4.32 -6.86
C ALA A 772 9.72 4.77 -5.69
N GLY A 773 10.08 6.05 -5.64
CA GLY A 773 10.83 6.63 -4.53
C GLY A 773 10.07 6.58 -3.20
N ALA A 774 8.76 6.86 -3.22
CA ALA A 774 7.90 6.75 -2.05
C ALA A 774 7.81 5.31 -1.53
N ARG A 775 7.68 4.32 -2.42
CA ARG A 775 7.72 2.89 -2.02
C ARG A 775 9.05 2.50 -1.38
N ALA A 776 10.16 3.02 -1.89
CA ALA A 776 11.48 2.80 -1.28
C ALA A 776 11.61 3.48 0.08
N ALA A 777 10.94 4.61 0.30
CA ALA A 777 10.96 5.37 1.55
C ALA A 777 10.00 4.87 2.63
N VAL A 778 9.08 3.95 2.33
CA VAL A 778 8.10 3.42 3.32
C VAL A 778 8.77 2.55 4.39
N ARG A 779 9.85 1.86 4.06
CA ARG A 779 10.55 0.94 4.96
C ARG A 779 11.97 1.40 5.21
N ASP A 780 12.38 1.39 6.49
CA ASP A 780 13.77 1.65 6.87
C ASP A 780 14.61 0.39 6.64
N GLY A 781 15.28 0.32 5.53
CA GLY A 781 16.17 -0.79 5.21
C GLY A 781 16.97 -0.52 3.94
N ASP A 782 18.08 -1.23 3.80
CA ASP A 782 18.78 -1.25 2.52
C ASP A 782 17.77 -1.68 1.43
N PRO A 783 17.68 -0.97 0.29
CA PRO A 783 16.76 -1.32 -0.77
C PRO A 783 16.96 -2.79 -1.17
N SER A 784 15.92 -3.58 -1.18
CA SER A 784 16.04 -4.95 -1.65
C SER A 784 16.07 -4.99 -3.18
N ILE A 785 17.07 -5.60 -3.74
CA ILE A 785 17.17 -5.82 -5.19
C ILE A 785 16.40 -7.08 -5.53
N GLU A 786 15.40 -6.96 -6.39
CA GLU A 786 14.69 -8.08 -7.00
C GLU A 786 15.16 -8.24 -8.45
N VAL A 787 15.32 -9.49 -8.89
CA VAL A 787 15.80 -9.84 -10.23
C VAL A 787 14.91 -10.88 -10.87
N LEU A 788 14.79 -10.85 -12.18
CA LEU A 788 14.22 -11.93 -12.96
C LEU A 788 15.32 -12.96 -13.23
N VAL A 789 15.11 -14.22 -12.89
CA VAL A 789 16.12 -15.25 -13.03
C VAL A 789 15.80 -16.16 -14.21
N VAL A 790 16.76 -16.29 -15.12
CA VAL A 790 16.75 -17.21 -16.25
C VAL A 790 18.12 -17.87 -16.36
N MET A 791 18.21 -18.95 -17.11
CA MET A 791 19.48 -19.65 -17.32
C MET A 791 19.85 -19.73 -18.80
N GLN A 792 21.15 -19.80 -19.10
CA GLN A 792 21.66 -20.03 -20.43
C GLN A 792 22.20 -21.48 -20.54
N ASP A 793 21.73 -22.22 -21.53
CA ASP A 793 22.21 -23.57 -21.80
C ASP A 793 23.57 -23.56 -22.58
N SER A 794 24.22 -24.72 -22.69
CA SER A 794 25.49 -24.87 -23.40
C SER A 794 25.45 -24.51 -24.89
N SER A 795 24.25 -24.40 -25.46
CA SER A 795 24.02 -23.95 -26.85
C SER A 795 23.81 -22.45 -26.95
N GLY A 796 23.81 -21.71 -25.82
CA GLY A 796 23.58 -20.28 -25.77
C GLY A 796 22.11 -19.87 -25.75
N ASN A 797 21.15 -20.81 -25.70
CA ASN A 797 19.74 -20.49 -25.60
C ASN A 797 19.37 -20.11 -24.17
N VAL A 798 18.55 -19.06 -24.00
CA VAL A 798 18.01 -18.70 -22.70
C VAL A 798 16.74 -19.50 -22.43
N ARG A 799 16.63 -20.01 -21.19
CA ARG A 799 15.54 -20.87 -20.73
C ARG A 799 15.05 -20.48 -19.35
N PHE A 800 13.81 -20.85 -19.05
CA PHE A 800 13.38 -20.94 -17.65
C PHE A 800 14.19 -22.04 -16.93
N LEU A 801 14.31 -21.93 -15.61
CA LEU A 801 14.85 -23.02 -14.82
C LEU A 801 13.90 -24.25 -14.93
N PRO A 802 14.48 -25.47 -14.97
CA PRO A 802 13.67 -26.69 -15.09
C PRO A 802 12.79 -26.89 -13.85
N GLY A 803 11.55 -27.36 -14.08
CA GLY A 803 10.64 -27.80 -13.05
C GLY A 803 11.06 -29.10 -12.36
N GLU A 804 10.30 -29.59 -11.39
CA GLU A 804 10.55 -30.88 -10.74
C GLU A 804 10.46 -32.03 -11.75
N GLY A 805 11.52 -32.80 -11.86
CA GLY A 805 11.59 -33.93 -12.83
C GLY A 805 11.84 -33.55 -14.29
N GLU A 806 11.97 -32.26 -14.62
CA GLU A 806 12.28 -31.79 -15.95
C GLU A 806 13.79 -31.74 -16.20
N ALA A 807 14.24 -32.18 -17.36
CA ALA A 807 15.66 -32.12 -17.74
C ALA A 807 16.08 -30.67 -18.14
N ALA A 808 15.16 -29.88 -18.72
CA ALA A 808 15.37 -28.49 -19.13
C ALA A 808 14.03 -27.74 -19.17
N GLY A 809 14.06 -26.48 -18.75
CA GLY A 809 12.92 -25.60 -18.87
C GLY A 809 12.67 -25.13 -20.32
N PRO A 810 11.48 -24.58 -20.63
CA PRO A 810 11.19 -24.02 -21.94
C PRO A 810 12.13 -22.87 -22.33
N CYS A 811 12.41 -22.74 -23.64
CA CYS A 811 13.17 -21.61 -24.16
C CYS A 811 12.39 -20.29 -24.00
N VAL A 812 13.14 -19.20 -23.86
CA VAL A 812 12.64 -17.84 -23.75
C VAL A 812 13.22 -16.99 -24.87
N ALA A 813 12.38 -16.26 -25.58
CA ALA A 813 12.84 -15.35 -26.62
C ALA A 813 13.50 -14.09 -26.01
N VAL A 814 14.72 -13.77 -26.47
CA VAL A 814 15.50 -12.62 -25.97
C VAL A 814 15.66 -11.50 -27.01
N ASP A 815 15.49 -11.80 -28.28
CA ASP A 815 15.71 -10.91 -29.42
C ASP A 815 14.45 -10.18 -29.90
N GLN A 816 13.28 -10.51 -29.34
CA GLN A 816 12.00 -9.90 -29.64
C GLN A 816 11.21 -9.61 -28.36
N SER A 817 10.21 -8.70 -28.45
CA SER A 817 9.30 -8.45 -27.35
C SER A 817 8.48 -9.71 -27.04
N PRO A 818 8.50 -10.21 -25.79
CA PRO A 818 7.71 -11.39 -25.43
C PRO A 818 6.21 -11.12 -25.59
N GLN A 819 5.46 -12.14 -25.99
CA GLN A 819 4.00 -12.09 -25.97
C GLN A 819 3.50 -11.93 -24.52
N PRO A 820 2.29 -11.38 -24.30
CA PRO A 820 1.78 -11.09 -22.96
C PRO A 820 1.84 -12.28 -21.98
N GLU A 821 1.50 -13.47 -22.41
CA GLU A 821 1.56 -14.69 -21.59
C GLU A 821 2.99 -15.08 -21.24
N GLU A 822 3.91 -14.98 -22.20
CA GLU A 822 5.33 -15.25 -21.99
C GLU A 822 5.95 -14.17 -21.07
N ALA A 823 5.62 -12.89 -21.31
CA ALA A 823 6.05 -11.80 -20.44
C ALA A 823 5.59 -12.00 -18.99
N LEU A 824 4.36 -12.48 -18.78
CA LEU A 824 3.84 -12.85 -17.46
C LEU A 824 4.62 -14.01 -16.83
N ARG A 825 4.95 -15.05 -17.61
CA ARG A 825 5.78 -16.18 -17.14
C ARG A 825 7.20 -15.72 -16.76
N ILE A 826 7.80 -14.83 -17.55
CA ILE A 826 9.10 -14.23 -17.25
C ILE A 826 9.01 -13.39 -15.95
N ALA A 827 8.02 -12.53 -15.84
CA ALA A 827 7.82 -11.69 -14.66
C ALA A 827 7.63 -12.49 -13.36
N ARG A 828 7.13 -13.72 -13.46
CA ARG A 828 7.04 -14.67 -12.34
C ARG A 828 8.37 -15.29 -11.93
N GLN A 829 9.42 -15.24 -12.77
CA GLN A 829 10.76 -15.73 -12.41
C GLN A 829 11.50 -14.75 -11.47
N ARG A 830 10.77 -14.10 -10.60
CA ARG A 830 11.28 -13.09 -9.68
C ARG A 830 11.89 -13.72 -8.44
N LEU A 831 13.04 -13.17 -8.04
CA LEU A 831 13.77 -13.57 -6.86
C LEU A 831 14.37 -12.33 -6.17
N ARG A 832 14.32 -12.31 -4.86
CA ARG A 832 14.93 -11.26 -4.04
C ARG A 832 16.37 -11.66 -3.71
N LEU A 833 17.33 -10.82 -4.08
CA LEU A 833 18.74 -11.04 -3.73
C LEU A 833 18.97 -10.93 -2.22
N PRO A 834 19.99 -11.67 -1.69
CA PRO A 834 20.44 -11.52 -0.30
C PRO A 834 20.83 -10.08 0.05
N GLY A 835 20.65 -9.70 1.32
CA GLY A 835 20.95 -8.35 1.79
C GLY A 835 22.37 -7.86 1.55
N TYR A 836 23.34 -8.75 1.35
CA TYR A 836 24.71 -8.40 0.96
C TYR A 836 24.75 -7.51 -0.30
N PHE A 837 23.95 -7.83 -1.31
CA PHE A 837 23.92 -7.15 -2.61
C PHE A 837 23.29 -5.75 -2.55
N SER A 838 22.60 -5.44 -1.46
CA SER A 838 21.91 -4.16 -1.23
C SER A 838 22.66 -3.23 -0.27
N LYS A 839 23.80 -3.65 0.29
CA LYS A 839 24.60 -2.83 1.19
C LYS A 839 25.24 -1.64 0.46
N ARG A 840 25.48 -0.54 1.18
CA ARG A 840 26.06 0.69 0.59
C ARG A 840 27.32 0.47 -0.21
N TRP A 841 28.14 -0.50 0.14
CA TRP A 841 29.41 -0.81 -0.53
C TRP A 841 29.27 -1.73 -1.76
N SER A 842 28.19 -2.46 -1.90
CA SER A 842 27.95 -3.43 -2.99
C SER A 842 26.83 -3.05 -3.93
N VAL A 843 25.88 -2.23 -3.48
CA VAL A 843 24.62 -1.93 -4.21
C VAL A 843 24.87 -1.35 -5.60
N GLN A 844 25.79 -0.39 -5.73
CA GLN A 844 26.07 0.24 -7.02
C GLN A 844 26.71 -0.77 -7.99
N GLN A 845 27.71 -1.52 -7.52
CA GLN A 845 28.36 -2.56 -8.31
C GLN A 845 27.36 -3.65 -8.74
N THR A 846 26.44 -4.03 -7.84
CA THR A 846 25.39 -5.00 -8.14
C THR A 846 24.44 -4.49 -9.23
N ILE A 847 23.97 -3.26 -9.11
CA ILE A 847 23.04 -2.67 -10.08
C ILE A 847 23.72 -2.49 -11.43
N ASP A 848 24.93 -1.95 -11.48
CA ASP A 848 25.70 -1.74 -12.71
C ASP A 848 25.94 -3.05 -13.47
N ALA A 849 26.29 -4.12 -12.75
CA ALA A 849 26.50 -5.45 -13.34
C ALA A 849 25.20 -6.02 -13.92
N LEU A 850 24.09 -5.98 -13.15
CA LEU A 850 22.78 -6.47 -13.59
C LEU A 850 22.22 -5.65 -14.76
N GLU A 851 22.41 -4.33 -14.74
CA GLU A 851 21.99 -3.47 -15.86
C GLU A 851 22.79 -3.73 -17.14
N ALA A 852 24.11 -3.96 -17.00
CA ALA A 852 24.97 -4.27 -18.13
C ALA A 852 24.55 -5.59 -18.78
N GLU A 853 24.29 -6.63 -17.98
CA GLU A 853 23.80 -7.94 -18.44
C GLU A 853 22.42 -7.83 -19.08
N THR A 854 21.49 -7.10 -18.44
CA THR A 854 20.13 -6.87 -18.96
C THR A 854 20.15 -6.12 -20.30
N ARG A 855 21.01 -5.10 -20.44
CA ARG A 855 21.14 -4.35 -21.70
C ARG A 855 21.73 -5.21 -22.82
N LYS A 856 22.68 -6.07 -22.50
CA LYS A 856 23.40 -6.89 -23.44
C LYS A 856 22.52 -8.01 -24.02
N HIS A 857 21.76 -8.69 -23.20
CA HIS A 857 21.06 -9.92 -23.58
C HIS A 857 19.52 -9.78 -23.67
N PHE A 858 18.92 -8.77 -23.00
CA PHE A 858 17.46 -8.65 -22.83
C PHE A 858 16.90 -7.30 -23.28
N ALA A 859 17.56 -6.61 -24.20
CA ALA A 859 17.16 -5.28 -24.66
C ALA A 859 15.72 -5.22 -25.20
N ALA A 860 15.26 -6.28 -25.88
CA ALA A 860 13.90 -6.37 -26.44
C ALA A 860 12.82 -6.49 -25.36
N TRP A 861 13.11 -6.96 -24.15
CA TRP A 861 12.15 -7.07 -23.06
C TRP A 861 11.67 -5.71 -22.55
N ARG A 862 12.43 -4.64 -22.79
CA ARG A 862 12.04 -3.26 -22.45
C ARG A 862 10.80 -2.78 -23.21
N LEU A 863 10.44 -3.43 -24.31
CA LEU A 863 9.23 -3.13 -25.06
C LEU A 863 7.96 -3.68 -24.40
N SER A 864 8.11 -4.68 -23.51
CA SER A 864 7.01 -5.21 -22.71
C SER A 864 6.73 -4.32 -21.48
N PRO A 865 5.50 -3.88 -21.24
CA PRO A 865 5.14 -3.11 -20.04
C PRO A 865 5.44 -3.83 -18.72
N LEU A 866 5.35 -5.17 -18.70
CA LEU A 866 5.59 -6.01 -17.52
C LEU A 866 7.07 -6.18 -17.17
N LEU A 867 7.97 -6.00 -18.16
CA LEU A 867 9.40 -6.29 -18.00
C LEU A 867 10.27 -5.03 -18.11
N ARG A 868 9.65 -3.89 -18.41
CA ARG A 868 10.35 -2.62 -18.55
C ARG A 868 10.96 -2.17 -17.22
N GLY A 869 12.28 -2.04 -17.18
CA GLY A 869 13.02 -1.59 -15.99
C GLY A 869 13.37 -2.71 -15.01
N GLU A 870 13.01 -3.97 -15.31
CA GLU A 870 13.40 -5.12 -14.51
C GLU A 870 14.87 -5.48 -14.76
N LEU A 871 15.55 -5.93 -13.71
CA LEU A 871 16.90 -6.42 -13.74
C LEU A 871 16.91 -7.94 -13.94
N VAL A 872 17.81 -8.46 -14.76
CA VAL A 872 17.89 -9.90 -15.05
C VAL A 872 19.18 -10.49 -14.48
N LEU A 873 19.04 -11.58 -13.76
CA LEU A 873 20.16 -12.45 -13.34
C LEU A 873 20.21 -13.67 -14.27
N LEU A 874 21.23 -13.73 -15.12
CA LEU A 874 21.46 -14.83 -16.04
C LEU A 874 22.37 -15.87 -15.37
N LEU A 875 21.81 -17.05 -15.11
CA LEU A 875 22.56 -18.20 -14.61
C LEU A 875 23.18 -19.00 -15.77
N ASP A 876 24.29 -19.62 -15.54
CA ASP A 876 24.88 -20.60 -16.46
C ASP A 876 24.17 -21.99 -16.39
N GLU A 877 24.65 -22.95 -17.16
CA GLU A 877 24.13 -24.32 -17.19
C GLU A 877 24.25 -25.05 -15.82
N ARG A 878 25.20 -24.64 -14.97
CA ARG A 878 25.36 -25.13 -13.60
C ARG A 878 24.51 -24.40 -12.59
N ARG A 879 23.65 -23.48 -13.07
CA ARG A 879 22.80 -22.58 -12.27
C ARG A 879 23.62 -21.64 -11.37
N THR A 880 24.80 -21.23 -11.85
CA THR A 880 25.69 -20.29 -11.17
C THR A 880 25.74 -18.95 -11.90
N ALA A 881 26.05 -17.89 -11.17
CA ALA A 881 26.31 -16.55 -11.71
C ALA A 881 27.34 -15.83 -10.83
N HIS A 882 28.14 -14.94 -11.43
CA HIS A 882 29.09 -14.09 -10.74
C HIS A 882 28.51 -12.68 -10.60
N LEU A 883 28.41 -12.17 -9.37
CA LEU A 883 27.80 -10.86 -9.12
C LEU A 883 28.48 -10.19 -7.92
N ALA A 884 29.02 -8.99 -8.13
CA ALA A 884 29.64 -8.17 -7.08
C ALA A 884 30.65 -8.93 -6.20
N GLY A 885 31.55 -9.72 -6.81
CA GLY A 885 32.60 -10.50 -6.13
C GLY A 885 32.10 -11.73 -5.35
N GLN A 886 30.90 -12.18 -5.68
CA GLN A 886 30.27 -13.38 -5.12
C GLN A 886 29.89 -14.35 -6.24
N VAL A 887 30.01 -15.64 -5.97
CA VAL A 887 29.45 -16.71 -6.79
C VAL A 887 28.09 -17.08 -6.23
N LEU A 888 27.05 -16.90 -7.02
CA LEU A 888 25.69 -17.27 -6.68
C LEU A 888 25.38 -18.65 -7.25
N HIS A 889 24.62 -19.45 -6.53
CA HIS A 889 24.09 -20.71 -7.01
C HIS A 889 22.63 -20.84 -6.61
N TYR A 890 21.78 -21.32 -7.54
CA TYR A 890 20.37 -21.56 -7.29
C TYR A 890 20.01 -23.04 -7.42
N ASP A 891 19.37 -23.57 -6.41
CA ASP A 891 18.71 -24.87 -6.48
C ASP A 891 17.29 -24.80 -5.87
N ARG A 892 16.42 -25.75 -6.26
CA ARG A 892 15.01 -25.76 -5.79
C ARG A 892 14.87 -26.22 -4.33
N GLU A 893 15.86 -26.90 -3.78
CA GLU A 893 15.79 -27.37 -2.38
C GLU A 893 16.19 -26.29 -1.39
N ASN A 894 17.31 -25.58 -1.68
CA ASN A 894 17.89 -24.62 -0.77
C ASN A 894 17.68 -23.15 -1.19
N GLY A 895 17.17 -22.91 -2.42
CA GLY A 895 17.02 -21.57 -2.98
C GLY A 895 18.35 -20.97 -3.42
N LEU A 896 18.44 -19.63 -3.41
CA LEU A 896 19.65 -18.91 -3.78
C LEU A 896 20.67 -18.96 -2.61
N THR A 897 21.87 -19.47 -2.90
CA THR A 897 23.05 -19.42 -2.03
C THR A 897 24.12 -18.53 -2.65
N TYR A 898 25.05 -18.02 -1.86
CA TYR A 898 26.18 -17.25 -2.36
C TYR A 898 27.43 -17.46 -1.49
N GLN A 899 28.57 -17.41 -2.15
CA GLN A 899 29.88 -17.54 -1.52
C GLN A 899 30.83 -16.48 -2.08
N LYS A 900 31.81 -16.05 -1.30
CA LYS A 900 32.86 -15.15 -1.79
C LYS A 900 33.64 -15.86 -2.90
N GLU A 901 33.95 -15.16 -3.96
CA GLU A 901 34.81 -15.64 -5.04
C GLU A 901 36.23 -15.87 -4.47
N ASP A 902 36.74 -17.09 -4.56
CA ASP A 902 38.10 -17.41 -4.10
C ASP A 902 39.11 -16.65 -4.97
N GLU A 903 39.96 -15.87 -4.34
CA GLU A 903 41.06 -15.14 -5.03
C GLU A 903 42.18 -16.08 -5.53
N ASP A 904 42.05 -17.41 -5.40
CA ASP A 904 43.01 -18.39 -5.81
C ASP A 904 42.75 -18.91 -7.23
N GLY A 905 43.37 -18.26 -8.20
CA GLY A 905 43.36 -18.67 -9.61
C GLY A 905 44.49 -18.09 -10.46
N ASP A 906 45.53 -17.53 -9.86
CA ASP A 906 46.75 -17.13 -10.61
C ASP A 906 48.01 -17.68 -9.96
N ASP A 907 48.18 -19.01 -10.06
CA ASP A 907 49.51 -19.65 -9.95
C ASP A 907 49.85 -20.35 -11.25
N GLY A 908 50.55 -19.62 -12.10
CA GLY A 908 51.73 -20.09 -12.81
C GLY A 908 51.56 -21.17 -13.86
N VAL A 909 51.62 -20.82 -15.09
CA VAL A 909 52.68 -21.25 -16.02
C VAL A 909 52.97 -20.14 -17.03
#